data_40a827c0928a880f3104863d193f9031
#
_entry.id   40a827c0928a880f3104863d193f9031
#
_cell.length_a   1.000
_cell.length_b   1.000
_cell.length_c   1.000
_cell.angle_alpha   90.00
_cell.angle_beta   90.00
_cell.angle_gamma   90.00
#
_symmetry.space_group_name_H-M   'P 1'
#
loop_
_entity.id
_entity.type
_entity.pdbx_description
1 polymer ?
#
loop_
_entity_poly.entity_id
_entity_poly.type
_entity_poly.pdbx_seq_one_letter_code
_entity_poly.pdbx_strand_id
1 'polypeptide(L)'
;MRSLFFIIAFITTSSFAQVINEICPSNIEVHEDFFAGFLDWLEVYNPTDDAINLEGYALSDDYSNPSKWPFPPINLSSYAYLTITAKDDPILISTISFLFPRRGGTVYMFSPTAELVDSIAYPEIQPNHSYGLIDSNYYYFEAPSPGDPNNSETGYKGYANSPSINLGSGAFEVGTEIVMTAVLPSETIYYSYNGMNPGEEEFYDSPISLDQTRSIRAIAQADSMINSPSVYRTYFVNANHDLPIVNIGVDSLDLFDNETGIYMMGPDAVATPPHLGANFWEDKEVHVFYEYFNTDFELEDAMNCHIEIFGGIGSRWRAMKSIQLRGKKTYDQTYFSHNYFEEKELDEFRRLVLRNGGNDFCNSCMKDAALHNYFIESGLNVDLLAYNPVVVYINGHYWGIQNMREKADRYYVESNYNLDPDEVNLLGQATLDEIDGEATEFIALTDYANGNDLAIDLHYNWVDDQLDINSFVDYFLIQLYVNNRDWPNFNLKVWNAVGHEKWRYLLYDMDVGLKYNGTGLPEQQSLAFILNNAVSSNPHVQILEALLANEGFRRYFINRYCDLLNTAFDAQAIYASISDQKEKIESEMGMHYPKWCGSIASWHERFIGQKGFIDGRELIIHHELAEVFELPQAVDLTIDVFPAGAATVQLNSLALDEFPFAGSYFNTNVIDLTAEIKLGELFKYWENRRTKERLFELQIQVDPEDQDEWVVVCHSNEIAEIDIVPNPAENEITVSFSLTSQSPVEISVVDLQGKDVMSTSYPEFFLRGRHKINMDLSQLLAGHYILFLTTSYGREASQIIKL
;
A
#
# COMPACT_ATOMS: atom_id res chain seq x y z
N MET A 1 -25.33 -86.79 -25.93
CA MET A 1 -25.85 -85.84 -24.92
C MET A 1 -24.67 -85.04 -24.38
N ARG A 2 -24.47 -83.88 -24.83
CA ARG A 2 -23.51 -82.89 -24.26
C ARG A 2 -24.31 -81.82 -23.49
N SER A 3 -24.18 -81.88 -22.19
CA SER A 3 -24.76 -80.86 -21.31
C SER A 3 -23.94 -79.58 -21.37
N LEU A 4 -24.60 -78.43 -21.83
CA LEU A 4 -24.05 -77.06 -21.79
C LEU A 4 -24.31 -76.53 -20.40
N PHE A 5 -23.28 -76.23 -19.59
CA PHE A 5 -23.40 -75.42 -18.37
C PHE A 5 -23.32 -73.94 -18.78
N PHE A 6 -24.43 -73.23 -18.58
CA PHE A 6 -24.43 -71.76 -18.60
C PHE A 6 -23.93 -71.26 -17.25
N ILE A 7 -22.75 -70.63 -17.22
CA ILE A 7 -22.31 -69.85 -16.09
C ILE A 7 -22.92 -68.45 -16.25
N ILE A 8 -23.92 -68.14 -15.44
CA ILE A 8 -24.44 -66.78 -15.25
C ILE A 8 -23.43 -66.09 -14.37
N ALA A 9 -22.58 -65.24 -14.94
CA ALA A 9 -21.79 -64.27 -14.18
C ALA A 9 -22.76 -63.16 -13.67
N PHE A 10 -23.04 -63.14 -12.36
CA PHE A 10 -23.62 -62.00 -11.71
C PHE A 10 -22.53 -60.90 -11.70
N ILE A 11 -22.67 -59.92 -12.58
CA ILE A 11 -21.97 -58.64 -12.44
C ILE A 11 -22.71 -57.93 -11.32
N THR A 12 -22.16 -58.01 -10.10
CA THR A 12 -22.56 -57.08 -9.02
C THR A 12 -22.00 -55.73 -9.39
N THR A 13 -22.84 -54.87 -9.97
CA THR A 13 -22.57 -53.44 -9.96
C THR A 13 -22.63 -53.01 -8.50
N SER A 14 -21.48 -52.77 -7.89
CA SER A 14 -21.46 -52.05 -6.60
C SER A 14 -22.11 -50.68 -6.87
N SER A 15 -23.36 -50.52 -6.48
CA SER A 15 -23.98 -49.22 -6.39
C SER A 15 -23.45 -48.57 -5.12
N PHE A 16 -22.58 -47.58 -5.26
CA PHE A 16 -22.19 -46.76 -4.12
C PHE A 16 -23.42 -45.96 -3.68
N ALA A 17 -23.54 -45.77 -2.38
CA ALA A 17 -24.79 -45.33 -1.78
C ALA A 17 -24.77 -43.84 -1.44
N GLN A 18 -23.64 -43.15 -1.52
CA GLN A 18 -23.49 -41.73 -1.21
C GLN A 18 -23.54 -40.92 -2.52
N VAL A 19 -24.13 -39.73 -2.45
CA VAL A 19 -24.17 -38.80 -3.58
C VAL A 19 -23.74 -37.40 -3.11
N ILE A 20 -23.06 -36.70 -3.99
CA ILE A 20 -22.82 -35.24 -3.81
C ILE A 20 -24.12 -34.55 -4.16
N ASN A 21 -24.76 -33.93 -3.16
CA ASN A 21 -26.13 -33.41 -3.27
C ASN A 21 -26.14 -31.96 -3.79
N GLU A 22 -25.30 -31.09 -3.25
CA GLU A 22 -25.31 -29.65 -3.53
C GLU A 22 -23.92 -29.05 -3.35
N ILE A 23 -23.61 -27.99 -4.13
CA ILE A 23 -22.36 -27.23 -4.01
C ILE A 23 -22.65 -25.74 -4.10
N CYS A 24 -22.08 -24.96 -3.18
CA CYS A 24 -22.08 -23.48 -3.18
C CYS A 24 -20.64 -22.97 -3.20
N PRO A 25 -20.09 -22.64 -4.37
CA PRO A 25 -18.68 -22.29 -4.53
C PRO A 25 -18.39 -20.80 -4.24
N SER A 26 -19.37 -20.03 -3.78
CA SER A 26 -19.25 -18.64 -3.41
C SER A 26 -20.31 -18.29 -2.36
N ASN A 27 -20.07 -18.69 -1.12
CA ASN A 27 -20.97 -18.44 0.00
C ASN A 27 -20.55 -17.16 0.73
N ILE A 28 -21.38 -16.11 0.65
CA ILE A 28 -21.11 -14.81 1.28
C ILE A 28 -21.94 -14.63 2.56
N GLU A 29 -23.18 -15.16 2.59
CA GLU A 29 -24.15 -14.91 3.68
C GLU A 29 -25.20 -16.01 3.88
N VAL A 30 -25.14 -17.13 3.14
CA VAL A 30 -26.19 -18.17 3.19
C VAL A 30 -25.97 -19.15 4.33
N HIS A 31 -24.76 -19.67 4.49
CA HIS A 31 -24.44 -20.67 5.48
C HIS A 31 -23.20 -20.26 6.27
N GLU A 32 -23.41 -19.92 7.55
CA GLU A 32 -22.34 -19.49 8.45
C GLU A 32 -21.76 -20.68 9.22
N ASP A 33 -20.46 -20.93 9.09
CA ASP A 33 -19.74 -21.83 9.97
C ASP A 33 -19.46 -21.13 11.32
N PHE A 34 -19.78 -21.79 12.40
CA PHE A 34 -19.69 -21.19 13.77
C PHE A 34 -18.28 -20.67 14.13
N PHE A 35 -17.23 -21.26 13.57
CA PHE A 35 -15.83 -20.89 13.88
C PHE A 35 -15.14 -20.09 12.78
N ALA A 36 -15.62 -20.19 11.54
CA ALA A 36 -14.91 -19.67 10.39
C ALA A 36 -15.74 -18.69 9.52
N GLY A 37 -16.97 -18.37 9.93
CA GLY A 37 -17.87 -17.49 9.19
C GLY A 37 -18.40 -18.10 7.89
N PHE A 38 -18.58 -17.28 6.86
CA PHE A 38 -19.12 -17.74 5.58
C PHE A 38 -18.01 -18.33 4.71
N LEU A 39 -17.99 -19.64 4.59
CA LEU A 39 -17.09 -20.42 3.72
C LEU A 39 -17.86 -21.10 2.61
N ASP A 40 -17.21 -21.30 1.46
CA ASP A 40 -17.75 -22.17 0.40
C ASP A 40 -18.02 -23.56 0.94
N TRP A 41 -19.02 -24.24 0.41
CA TRP A 41 -19.41 -25.53 0.96
C TRP A 41 -19.90 -26.50 -0.11
N LEU A 42 -19.81 -27.79 0.24
CA LEU A 42 -20.33 -28.92 -0.51
C LEU A 42 -21.12 -29.81 0.44
N GLU A 43 -22.21 -30.40 -0.08
CA GLU A 43 -23.07 -31.31 0.69
C GLU A 43 -23.07 -32.73 0.14
N VAL A 44 -22.93 -33.69 1.04
CA VAL A 44 -23.06 -35.13 0.76
C VAL A 44 -24.37 -35.66 1.40
N TYR A 45 -25.10 -36.43 0.63
CA TYR A 45 -26.37 -37.06 1.06
C TYR A 45 -26.25 -38.58 1.12
N ASN A 46 -26.84 -39.22 2.15
CA ASN A 46 -27.01 -40.66 2.26
C ASN A 46 -28.44 -41.05 1.86
N PRO A 47 -28.68 -41.53 0.64
CA PRO A 47 -30.02 -41.91 0.18
C PRO A 47 -30.48 -43.29 0.66
N THR A 48 -29.78 -43.94 1.60
CA THR A 48 -30.07 -45.34 2.03
C THR A 48 -30.76 -45.40 3.37
N ASP A 49 -31.39 -46.56 3.63
CA ASP A 49 -32.05 -46.90 4.90
C ASP A 49 -31.06 -47.13 6.06
N ASP A 50 -29.75 -47.30 5.73
CA ASP A 50 -28.69 -47.62 6.70
C ASP A 50 -27.73 -46.42 6.89
N ALA A 51 -27.14 -46.30 8.08
CA ALA A 51 -26.07 -45.35 8.31
C ALA A 51 -24.79 -45.77 7.59
N ILE A 52 -24.08 -44.81 7.02
CA ILE A 52 -22.83 -45.02 6.26
C ILE A 52 -21.67 -44.39 7.02
N ASN A 53 -20.61 -45.21 7.24
CA ASN A 53 -19.34 -44.67 7.75
C ASN A 53 -18.50 -44.12 6.58
N LEU A 54 -18.20 -42.81 6.64
CA LEU A 54 -17.41 -42.09 5.63
C LEU A 54 -15.89 -42.24 5.86
N GLU A 55 -15.44 -42.91 6.93
CA GLU A 55 -14.03 -43.09 7.21
C GLU A 55 -13.33 -43.82 6.03
N GLY A 56 -12.27 -43.15 5.51
CA GLY A 56 -11.51 -43.68 4.37
C GLY A 56 -12.04 -43.28 2.99
N TYR A 57 -13.24 -42.69 2.90
CA TYR A 57 -13.65 -41.98 1.69
C TYR A 57 -12.89 -40.65 1.58
N ALA A 58 -12.83 -40.06 0.37
CA ALA A 58 -12.14 -38.81 0.17
C ALA A 58 -12.81 -37.95 -0.92
N LEU A 59 -12.68 -36.65 -0.78
CA LEU A 59 -13.01 -35.68 -1.83
C LEU A 59 -11.76 -35.17 -2.54
N SER A 60 -11.88 -34.85 -3.81
CA SER A 60 -10.81 -34.26 -4.61
C SER A 60 -11.36 -33.44 -5.76
N ASP A 61 -10.67 -32.34 -6.09
CA ASP A 61 -10.88 -31.56 -7.33
C ASP A 61 -9.97 -32.07 -8.47
N ASP A 62 -9.10 -33.07 -8.17
CA ASP A 62 -8.19 -33.72 -9.13
C ASP A 62 -8.43 -35.22 -9.19
N TYR A 63 -8.93 -35.70 -10.32
CA TYR A 63 -9.17 -37.14 -10.53
C TYR A 63 -7.90 -38.01 -10.38
N SER A 64 -6.74 -37.45 -10.63
CA SER A 64 -5.47 -38.15 -10.48
C SER A 64 -4.97 -38.28 -9.03
N ASN A 65 -5.56 -37.51 -8.10
CA ASN A 65 -5.27 -37.51 -6.68
C ASN A 65 -6.50 -37.92 -5.84
N PRO A 66 -6.89 -39.20 -5.79
CA PRO A 66 -8.12 -39.66 -5.17
C PRO A 66 -8.17 -39.54 -3.63
N SER A 67 -7.07 -39.19 -2.98
CA SER A 67 -6.96 -39.07 -1.52
C SER A 67 -6.65 -37.61 -1.04
N LYS A 68 -6.97 -36.62 -1.86
CA LYS A 68 -6.59 -35.23 -1.60
C LYS A 68 -7.11 -34.72 -0.25
N TRP A 69 -8.39 -34.96 0.05
CA TRP A 69 -8.99 -34.65 1.34
C TRP A 69 -9.79 -35.87 1.86
N PRO A 70 -9.26 -36.66 2.82
CA PRO A 70 -9.96 -37.79 3.40
C PRO A 70 -11.00 -37.32 4.42
N PHE A 71 -12.19 -37.92 4.41
CA PHE A 71 -13.19 -37.70 5.43
C PHE A 71 -12.68 -38.12 6.81
N PRO A 72 -12.92 -37.31 7.85
CA PRO A 72 -12.76 -37.75 9.21
C PRO A 72 -13.74 -38.91 9.53
N PRO A 73 -13.57 -39.65 10.64
CA PRO A 73 -14.46 -40.77 11.00
C PRO A 73 -15.85 -40.22 11.35
N ILE A 74 -16.73 -40.14 10.36
CA ILE A 74 -18.11 -39.63 10.42
C ILE A 74 -19.08 -40.76 10.03
N ASN A 75 -20.10 -40.98 10.85
CA ASN A 75 -21.23 -41.83 10.51
C ASN A 75 -22.39 -40.97 10.02
N LEU A 76 -22.68 -41.00 8.73
CA LEU A 76 -23.82 -40.30 8.13
C LEU A 76 -25.08 -41.16 8.24
N SER A 77 -26.05 -40.71 9.04
CA SER A 77 -27.26 -41.43 9.30
C SER A 77 -28.09 -41.67 8.03
N SER A 78 -29.00 -42.62 8.06
CA SER A 78 -30.00 -42.86 7.01
C SER A 78 -30.73 -41.58 6.64
N TYR A 79 -30.78 -41.26 5.34
CA TYR A 79 -31.41 -40.05 4.77
C TYR A 79 -30.89 -38.71 5.32
N ALA A 80 -29.68 -38.67 5.84
CA ALA A 80 -29.08 -37.47 6.39
C ALA A 80 -28.18 -36.75 5.37
N TYR A 81 -28.04 -35.45 5.56
CA TYR A 81 -27.20 -34.55 4.81
C TYR A 81 -25.97 -34.18 5.65
N LEU A 82 -24.82 -33.97 5.02
CA LEU A 82 -23.59 -33.50 5.65
C LEU A 82 -23.02 -32.35 4.81
N THR A 83 -23.15 -31.14 5.30
CA THR A 83 -22.53 -29.97 4.75
C THR A 83 -21.08 -29.86 5.25
N ILE A 84 -20.14 -29.61 4.34
CA ILE A 84 -18.70 -29.55 4.61
C ILE A 84 -18.16 -28.28 3.98
N THR A 85 -17.51 -27.44 4.78
CA THR A 85 -16.94 -26.17 4.34
C THR A 85 -15.56 -26.35 3.71
N ALA A 86 -15.12 -25.40 2.88
CA ALA A 86 -13.84 -25.43 2.18
C ALA A 86 -13.01 -24.17 2.45
N LYS A 87 -11.69 -24.34 2.71
CA LYS A 87 -10.75 -23.26 2.91
C LYS A 87 -9.35 -23.70 2.48
N ASP A 88 -8.57 -22.80 1.86
CA ASP A 88 -7.20 -23.06 1.40
C ASP A 88 -6.26 -23.51 2.54
N ASP A 89 -6.46 -22.95 3.74
CA ASP A 89 -5.76 -23.35 4.96
C ASP A 89 -6.79 -23.83 5.99
N PRO A 90 -7.03 -25.14 6.09
CA PRO A 90 -8.07 -25.68 6.95
C PRO A 90 -7.68 -25.59 8.43
N ILE A 91 -8.39 -24.73 9.16
CA ILE A 91 -8.24 -24.59 10.62
C ILE A 91 -8.77 -25.83 11.36
N LEU A 92 -9.73 -26.54 10.77
CA LEU A 92 -10.40 -27.69 11.34
C LEU A 92 -10.24 -28.92 10.46
N ILE A 93 -10.12 -30.11 11.08
CA ILE A 93 -10.05 -31.41 10.39
C ILE A 93 -11.28 -31.67 9.49
N SER A 94 -12.41 -31.00 9.78
CA SER A 94 -13.67 -31.10 9.02
C SER A 94 -13.78 -30.11 7.85
N THR A 95 -12.76 -29.33 7.56
CA THR A 95 -12.76 -28.35 6.46
C THR A 95 -12.00 -28.89 5.26
N ILE A 96 -12.57 -28.80 4.04
CA ILE A 96 -11.93 -29.24 2.80
C ILE A 96 -10.72 -28.33 2.51
N SER A 97 -9.58 -28.93 2.19
CA SER A 97 -8.30 -28.26 1.95
C SER A 97 -8.09 -27.79 0.50
N PHE A 98 -9.15 -27.61 -0.27
CA PHE A 98 -9.12 -27.02 -1.61
C PHE A 98 -10.38 -26.20 -1.85
N LEU A 99 -10.27 -25.19 -2.69
CA LEU A 99 -11.36 -24.26 -2.99
C LEU A 99 -12.21 -24.76 -4.16
N PHE A 100 -13.44 -24.24 -4.22
CA PHE A 100 -14.36 -24.46 -5.35
C PHE A 100 -14.34 -23.20 -6.27
N PRO A 101 -13.73 -23.27 -7.47
CA PRO A 101 -13.77 -22.12 -8.38
C PRO A 101 -15.20 -21.74 -8.77
N ARG A 102 -15.61 -20.49 -8.55
CA ARG A 102 -16.96 -20.00 -8.91
C ARG A 102 -17.28 -20.18 -10.40
N ARG A 103 -16.27 -20.07 -11.28
CA ARG A 103 -16.43 -20.21 -12.74
C ARG A 103 -16.68 -21.65 -13.21
N GLY A 104 -16.81 -22.58 -12.27
CA GLY A 104 -17.07 -23.97 -12.53
C GLY A 104 -15.87 -24.88 -12.28
N GLY A 105 -16.18 -26.17 -12.05
CA GLY A 105 -15.19 -27.19 -11.73
C GLY A 105 -15.81 -28.56 -11.64
N THR A 106 -15.02 -29.52 -11.16
CA THR A 106 -15.51 -30.86 -10.86
C THR A 106 -14.99 -31.31 -9.51
N VAL A 107 -15.88 -31.78 -8.65
CA VAL A 107 -15.51 -32.44 -7.39
C VAL A 107 -15.83 -33.92 -7.52
N TYR A 108 -14.87 -34.74 -7.14
CA TYR A 108 -14.92 -36.20 -7.16
C TYR A 108 -14.99 -36.74 -5.73
N MET A 109 -15.80 -37.79 -5.52
CA MET A 109 -15.81 -38.56 -4.29
C MET A 109 -15.28 -39.96 -4.56
N PHE A 110 -14.29 -40.40 -3.80
CA PHE A 110 -13.64 -41.69 -3.93
C PHE A 110 -13.90 -42.56 -2.70
N SER A 111 -13.98 -43.88 -2.96
CA SER A 111 -14.06 -44.92 -1.92
C SER A 111 -12.71 -45.13 -1.22
N PRO A 112 -12.67 -45.87 -0.09
CA PRO A 112 -11.42 -46.27 0.56
C PRO A 112 -10.46 -47.09 -0.32
N THR A 113 -10.95 -47.62 -1.45
CA THR A 113 -10.16 -48.39 -2.46
C THR A 113 -9.77 -47.50 -3.66
N ALA A 114 -9.96 -46.20 -3.58
CA ALA A 114 -9.72 -45.22 -4.63
C ALA A 114 -10.57 -45.42 -5.91
N GLU A 115 -11.74 -46.05 -5.77
CA GLU A 115 -12.72 -46.15 -6.86
C GLU A 115 -13.64 -44.90 -6.81
N LEU A 116 -14.00 -44.38 -7.99
CA LEU A 116 -14.94 -43.26 -8.09
C LEU A 116 -16.32 -43.67 -7.57
N VAL A 117 -16.84 -42.95 -6.57
CA VAL A 117 -18.16 -43.15 -5.99
C VAL A 117 -19.17 -42.28 -6.69
N ASP A 118 -18.88 -40.97 -6.75
CA ASP A 118 -19.71 -39.95 -7.35
C ASP A 118 -18.88 -38.75 -7.80
N SER A 119 -19.47 -37.86 -8.60
CA SER A 119 -18.87 -36.61 -8.98
C SER A 119 -19.89 -35.57 -9.38
N ILE A 120 -19.65 -34.32 -9.03
CA ILE A 120 -20.42 -33.17 -9.51
C ILE A 120 -19.53 -32.29 -10.40
N ALA A 121 -19.91 -32.18 -11.67
CA ALA A 121 -19.37 -31.17 -12.57
C ALA A 121 -20.34 -30.00 -12.58
N TYR A 122 -19.93 -28.87 -11.98
CA TYR A 122 -20.76 -27.70 -11.86
C TYR A 122 -20.27 -26.58 -12.78
N PRO A 123 -21.19 -25.81 -13.36
CA PRO A 123 -20.87 -24.66 -14.23
C PRO A 123 -20.56 -23.40 -13.38
N GLU A 124 -20.45 -22.24 -14.02
CA GLU A 124 -20.36 -20.97 -13.30
C GLU A 124 -21.63 -20.74 -12.47
N ILE A 125 -21.44 -20.37 -11.18
CA ILE A 125 -22.50 -20.13 -10.21
C ILE A 125 -22.30 -18.74 -9.61
N GLN A 126 -23.38 -17.94 -9.52
CA GLN A 126 -23.33 -16.61 -8.90
C GLN A 126 -23.15 -16.71 -7.38
N PRO A 127 -22.58 -15.69 -6.71
CA PRO A 127 -22.49 -15.65 -5.26
C PRO A 127 -23.82 -15.92 -4.56
N ASN A 128 -23.79 -16.65 -3.46
CA ASN A 128 -24.93 -17.10 -2.66
C ASN A 128 -25.91 -18.05 -3.36
N HIS A 129 -25.58 -18.52 -4.56
CA HIS A 129 -26.34 -19.53 -5.26
C HIS A 129 -25.64 -20.89 -5.17
N SER A 130 -26.38 -21.95 -5.41
CA SER A 130 -25.86 -23.31 -5.44
C SER A 130 -26.23 -24.08 -6.70
N TYR A 131 -25.63 -25.26 -6.84
CA TYR A 131 -25.93 -26.19 -7.90
C TYR A 131 -26.07 -27.60 -7.29
N GLY A 132 -27.23 -28.24 -7.49
CA GLY A 132 -27.55 -29.46 -6.76
C GLY A 132 -28.46 -30.41 -7.51
N LEU A 133 -28.63 -31.60 -6.95
CA LEU A 133 -29.31 -32.73 -7.54
C LEU A 133 -30.79 -32.76 -7.10
N ILE A 134 -31.74 -32.85 -8.07
CA ILE A 134 -33.13 -33.23 -7.83
C ILE A 134 -33.39 -34.48 -8.67
N ASP A 135 -33.79 -35.57 -8.04
CA ASP A 135 -33.92 -36.89 -8.65
C ASP A 135 -32.63 -37.34 -9.35
N SER A 136 -32.51 -37.12 -10.65
CA SER A 136 -31.36 -37.49 -11.45
C SER A 136 -30.84 -36.34 -12.33
N ASN A 137 -31.29 -35.11 -12.08
CA ASN A 137 -30.92 -33.93 -12.84
C ASN A 137 -30.38 -32.85 -11.91
N TYR A 138 -29.44 -32.07 -12.42
CA TYR A 138 -28.87 -30.96 -11.71
C TYR A 138 -29.57 -29.65 -12.07
N TYR A 139 -29.75 -28.80 -11.05
CA TYR A 139 -30.44 -27.51 -11.12
C TYR A 139 -29.64 -26.45 -10.36
N TYR A 140 -29.82 -25.19 -10.76
CA TYR A 140 -29.36 -24.05 -9.99
C TYR A 140 -30.39 -23.64 -8.95
N PHE A 141 -29.95 -23.19 -7.80
CA PHE A 141 -30.78 -22.67 -6.73
C PHE A 141 -30.37 -21.25 -6.35
N GLU A 142 -31.30 -20.32 -6.42
CA GLU A 142 -31.15 -18.97 -5.90
C GLU A 142 -31.17 -18.95 -4.36
N ALA A 143 -31.88 -19.90 -3.77
CA ALA A 143 -31.90 -20.14 -2.33
C ALA A 143 -31.35 -21.55 -2.03
N PRO A 144 -30.06 -21.66 -1.70
CA PRO A 144 -29.42 -22.94 -1.30
C PRO A 144 -30.10 -23.57 -0.08
N SER A 145 -29.95 -24.89 0.06
CA SER A 145 -30.59 -25.67 1.13
C SER A 145 -29.60 -26.49 1.98
N PRO A 146 -28.56 -25.88 2.60
CA PRO A 146 -27.57 -26.62 3.35
C PRO A 146 -28.17 -27.39 4.55
N GLY A 147 -27.97 -28.69 4.57
CA GLY A 147 -28.51 -29.61 5.60
C GLY A 147 -29.91 -30.11 5.33
N ASP A 148 -30.60 -29.67 4.26
CA ASP A 148 -31.96 -30.02 3.91
C ASP A 148 -32.09 -30.51 2.46
N PRO A 149 -33.21 -31.20 2.07
CA PRO A 149 -33.42 -31.61 0.70
C PRO A 149 -33.50 -30.44 -0.28
N ASN A 150 -32.88 -30.57 -1.45
CA ASN A 150 -33.04 -29.63 -2.54
C ASN A 150 -34.52 -29.47 -2.97
N ASN A 151 -35.01 -28.23 -3.04
CA ASN A 151 -36.40 -27.97 -3.33
C ASN A 151 -36.70 -28.01 -4.84
N SER A 152 -37.50 -28.97 -5.26
CA SER A 152 -37.86 -29.15 -6.69
C SER A 152 -38.68 -28.00 -7.28
N GLU A 153 -39.38 -27.21 -6.45
CA GLU A 153 -40.20 -26.08 -6.91
C GLU A 153 -39.36 -24.85 -7.24
N THR A 154 -38.11 -24.77 -6.69
CA THR A 154 -37.17 -23.65 -6.85
C THR A 154 -35.93 -23.99 -7.68
N GLY A 155 -35.92 -25.15 -8.36
CA GLY A 155 -34.81 -25.56 -9.22
C GLY A 155 -34.89 -24.91 -10.60
N TYR A 156 -33.82 -24.19 -10.97
CA TYR A 156 -33.70 -23.48 -12.25
C TYR A 156 -32.75 -24.21 -13.21
N LYS A 157 -32.93 -23.99 -14.53
CA LYS A 157 -32.08 -24.60 -15.56
C LYS A 157 -30.78 -23.86 -15.81
N GLY A 158 -30.62 -22.63 -15.27
CA GLY A 158 -29.52 -21.76 -15.48
C GLY A 158 -29.86 -20.32 -15.15
N TYR A 159 -29.03 -19.41 -15.61
CA TYR A 159 -29.28 -17.96 -15.59
C TYR A 159 -29.76 -17.47 -16.94
N ALA A 160 -30.64 -16.46 -16.96
CA ALA A 160 -30.91 -15.68 -18.17
C ALA A 160 -29.60 -14.99 -18.62
N ASN A 161 -29.51 -14.61 -19.89
CA ASN A 161 -28.34 -13.92 -20.40
C ASN A 161 -28.37 -12.44 -20.04
N SER A 162 -27.26 -11.88 -19.57
CA SER A 162 -27.17 -10.46 -19.27
C SER A 162 -27.47 -9.61 -20.50
N PRO A 163 -28.30 -8.56 -20.38
CA PRO A 163 -28.64 -7.69 -21.51
C PRO A 163 -27.41 -6.93 -21.98
N SER A 164 -27.33 -6.68 -23.28
CA SER A 164 -26.33 -5.75 -23.84
C SER A 164 -26.85 -4.32 -23.81
N ILE A 165 -26.01 -3.36 -23.48
CA ILE A 165 -26.30 -1.93 -23.50
C ILE A 165 -25.39 -1.28 -24.55
N ASN A 166 -25.95 -0.46 -25.46
CA ASN A 166 -25.23 0.12 -26.58
C ASN A 166 -24.12 1.08 -26.18
N LEU A 167 -24.18 1.66 -24.98
CA LEU A 167 -23.22 2.63 -24.46
C LEU A 167 -22.48 2.06 -23.25
N GLY A 168 -21.15 2.29 -23.18
CA GLY A 168 -20.36 2.10 -21.96
C GLY A 168 -20.63 3.22 -20.95
N SER A 169 -20.07 3.07 -19.73
CA SER A 169 -20.06 4.16 -18.75
C SER A 169 -19.21 5.32 -19.24
N GLY A 170 -19.60 6.58 -18.93
CA GLY A 170 -18.87 7.79 -19.35
C GLY A 170 -19.75 9.02 -19.48
N ALA A 171 -19.22 10.10 -20.08
CA ALA A 171 -19.93 11.35 -20.31
C ALA A 171 -20.71 11.37 -21.64
N PHE A 172 -21.90 11.93 -21.62
CA PHE A 172 -22.80 11.98 -22.77
C PHE A 172 -23.60 13.29 -22.85
N GLU A 173 -24.05 13.64 -24.06
CA GLU A 173 -24.91 14.79 -24.28
C GLU A 173 -26.35 14.50 -23.89
N VAL A 174 -27.08 15.56 -23.47
CA VAL A 174 -28.52 15.48 -23.22
C VAL A 174 -29.25 14.95 -24.47
N GLY A 175 -30.15 14.00 -24.28
CA GLY A 175 -30.92 13.39 -25.36
C GLY A 175 -30.23 12.17 -26.00
N THR A 176 -29.03 11.78 -25.57
CA THR A 176 -28.42 10.52 -26.00
C THR A 176 -29.32 9.34 -25.61
N GLU A 177 -29.53 8.40 -26.51
CA GLU A 177 -30.42 7.25 -26.27
C GLU A 177 -29.63 6.01 -25.81
N ILE A 178 -30.09 5.44 -24.69
CA ILE A 178 -29.63 4.14 -24.18
C ILE A 178 -30.55 3.08 -24.77
N VAL A 179 -29.98 2.13 -25.51
CA VAL A 179 -30.68 0.99 -26.07
C VAL A 179 -30.19 -0.29 -25.40
N MET A 180 -31.10 -1.02 -24.78
CA MET A 180 -30.81 -2.34 -24.20
C MET A 180 -31.37 -3.43 -25.11
N THR A 181 -30.63 -4.53 -25.25
CA THR A 181 -30.99 -5.64 -26.12
C THR A 181 -30.82 -6.97 -25.38
N ALA A 182 -31.90 -7.76 -25.34
CA ALA A 182 -31.86 -9.12 -24.81
C ALA A 182 -31.14 -10.05 -25.80
N VAL A 183 -30.43 -11.06 -25.28
CA VAL A 183 -29.74 -12.05 -26.10
C VAL A 183 -30.72 -12.98 -26.80
N LEU A 184 -31.80 -13.38 -26.10
CA LEU A 184 -32.84 -14.25 -26.64
C LEU A 184 -34.17 -13.50 -26.68
N PRO A 185 -35.04 -13.74 -27.70
CA PRO A 185 -36.35 -13.10 -27.79
C PRO A 185 -37.30 -13.47 -26.65
N SER A 186 -37.03 -14.51 -25.90
CA SER A 186 -37.83 -14.96 -24.73
C SER A 186 -37.41 -14.27 -23.42
N GLU A 187 -36.38 -13.46 -23.43
CA GLU A 187 -35.90 -12.73 -22.26
C GLU A 187 -36.52 -11.34 -22.22
N THR A 188 -36.91 -10.93 -21.02
CA THR A 188 -37.44 -9.59 -20.75
C THR A 188 -36.41 -8.81 -19.94
N ILE A 189 -36.13 -7.58 -20.35
CA ILE A 189 -35.17 -6.72 -19.66
C ILE A 189 -35.88 -5.86 -18.62
N TYR A 190 -35.30 -5.79 -17.42
CA TYR A 190 -35.70 -4.90 -16.33
C TYR A 190 -34.52 -4.03 -15.91
N TYR A 191 -34.78 -2.82 -15.43
CA TYR A 191 -33.70 -1.89 -15.00
C TYR A 191 -34.17 -1.00 -13.85
N SER A 192 -33.17 -0.50 -13.07
CA SER A 192 -33.41 0.48 -12.00
C SER A 192 -32.37 1.59 -12.03
N TYR A 193 -32.70 2.74 -11.41
CA TYR A 193 -31.78 3.87 -11.25
C TYR A 193 -31.23 4.01 -9.82
N ASN A 194 -31.77 3.28 -8.86
CA ASN A 194 -31.42 3.37 -7.44
C ASN A 194 -30.53 2.20 -6.95
N GLY A 195 -30.00 1.43 -7.88
CA GLY A 195 -29.14 0.27 -7.59
C GLY A 195 -29.89 -0.96 -7.06
N MET A 196 -31.15 -0.86 -6.68
CA MET A 196 -31.98 -2.01 -6.27
C MET A 196 -32.08 -3.05 -7.39
N ASN A 197 -32.31 -4.31 -7.04
CA ASN A 197 -32.71 -5.30 -8.02
C ASN A 197 -34.00 -4.83 -8.75
N PRO A 198 -33.98 -4.75 -10.09
CA PRO A 198 -35.13 -4.28 -10.83
C PRO A 198 -36.34 -5.18 -10.59
N GLY A 199 -37.49 -4.57 -10.28
CA GLY A 199 -38.76 -5.27 -10.14
C GLY A 199 -39.56 -5.34 -11.46
N GLU A 200 -40.69 -6.09 -11.47
CA GLU A 200 -41.52 -6.28 -12.67
C GLU A 200 -42.12 -4.98 -13.22
N GLU A 201 -42.20 -3.92 -12.41
CA GLU A 201 -42.75 -2.62 -12.81
C GLU A 201 -41.75 -1.77 -13.62
N GLU A 202 -40.47 -2.14 -13.66
CA GLU A 202 -39.40 -1.41 -14.28
C GLU A 202 -38.85 -2.10 -15.54
N PHE A 203 -39.75 -2.64 -16.36
CA PHE A 203 -39.36 -3.32 -17.60
C PHE A 203 -38.95 -2.33 -18.70
N TYR A 204 -37.99 -2.74 -19.53
CA TYR A 204 -37.50 -1.97 -20.64
C TYR A 204 -38.30 -2.26 -21.92
N ASP A 205 -38.98 -1.26 -22.47
CA ASP A 205 -39.80 -1.38 -23.67
C ASP A 205 -39.40 -0.44 -24.81
N SER A 206 -38.62 0.59 -24.49
CA SER A 206 -38.20 1.63 -25.43
C SER A 206 -36.87 2.28 -25.02
N PRO A 207 -36.16 2.90 -25.98
CA PRO A 207 -34.91 3.59 -25.68
C PRO A 207 -35.08 4.65 -24.60
N ILE A 208 -34.12 4.71 -23.66
CA ILE A 208 -34.08 5.67 -22.55
C ILE A 208 -33.27 6.89 -22.99
N SER A 209 -33.95 8.05 -23.05
CA SER A 209 -33.24 9.32 -23.32
C SER A 209 -32.57 9.86 -22.07
N LEU A 210 -31.26 10.12 -22.13
CA LEU A 210 -30.50 10.73 -21.05
C LEU A 210 -30.84 12.20 -20.88
N ASP A 211 -31.41 12.58 -19.76
CA ASP A 211 -31.75 13.97 -19.40
C ASP A 211 -30.88 14.51 -18.24
N GLN A 212 -30.28 13.63 -17.48
CA GLN A 212 -29.41 13.92 -16.32
C GLN A 212 -28.45 12.77 -16.05
N THR A 213 -27.45 12.99 -15.20
CA THR A 213 -26.53 11.96 -14.71
C THR A 213 -27.32 10.84 -14.03
N ARG A 214 -27.03 9.58 -14.40
CA ARG A 214 -27.72 8.37 -13.87
C ARG A 214 -26.78 7.18 -13.86
N SER A 215 -26.92 6.31 -12.86
CA SER A 215 -26.47 4.92 -12.93
C SER A 215 -27.64 4.02 -13.24
N ILE A 216 -27.43 3.03 -14.09
CA ILE A 216 -28.43 2.03 -14.48
C ILE A 216 -27.92 0.66 -14.04
N ARG A 217 -28.76 -0.08 -13.32
CA ARG A 217 -28.63 -1.52 -13.09
C ARG A 217 -29.66 -2.23 -13.95
N ALA A 218 -29.24 -3.14 -14.82
CA ALA A 218 -30.11 -3.88 -15.71
C ALA A 218 -29.91 -5.40 -15.55
N ILE A 219 -31.05 -6.15 -15.62
CA ILE A 219 -31.07 -7.62 -15.64
C ILE A 219 -32.00 -8.10 -16.76
N ALA A 220 -31.84 -9.35 -17.13
CA ALA A 220 -32.83 -10.04 -17.94
C ALA A 220 -33.46 -11.19 -17.15
N GLN A 221 -34.74 -11.46 -17.42
CA GLN A 221 -35.53 -12.55 -16.85
C GLN A 221 -36.04 -13.47 -17.96
N ALA A 222 -36.10 -14.77 -17.69
CA ALA A 222 -36.71 -15.77 -18.58
C ALA A 222 -37.36 -16.88 -17.78
N ASP A 223 -38.39 -17.55 -18.38
CA ASP A 223 -39.09 -18.66 -17.74
C ASP A 223 -38.13 -19.78 -17.35
N SER A 224 -38.23 -20.27 -16.11
CA SER A 224 -37.43 -21.37 -15.54
C SER A 224 -35.90 -21.08 -15.46
N MET A 225 -35.51 -19.81 -15.50
CA MET A 225 -34.13 -19.34 -15.34
C MET A 225 -34.09 -18.41 -14.14
N ILE A 226 -32.95 -18.42 -13.44
CA ILE A 226 -32.60 -17.35 -12.48
C ILE A 226 -32.35 -16.07 -13.28
N ASN A 227 -32.57 -14.91 -12.68
CA ASN A 227 -32.25 -13.63 -13.30
C ASN A 227 -30.80 -13.59 -13.77
N SER A 228 -30.55 -12.88 -14.85
CA SER A 228 -29.17 -12.71 -15.32
C SER A 228 -28.30 -11.99 -14.30
N PRO A 229 -26.96 -12.16 -14.34
CA PRO A 229 -26.04 -11.24 -13.68
C PRO A 229 -26.36 -9.79 -14.06
N SER A 230 -26.27 -8.88 -13.06
CA SER A 230 -26.55 -7.45 -13.28
C SER A 230 -25.50 -6.80 -14.17
N VAL A 231 -25.94 -5.90 -15.03
CA VAL A 231 -25.08 -4.98 -15.79
C VAL A 231 -25.22 -3.58 -15.19
N TYR A 232 -24.13 -2.99 -14.74
CA TYR A 232 -24.09 -1.62 -14.26
C TYR A 232 -23.45 -0.69 -15.30
N ARG A 233 -24.02 0.51 -15.45
CA ARG A 233 -23.46 1.59 -16.29
C ARG A 233 -23.77 2.95 -15.67
N THR A 234 -22.80 3.84 -15.68
CA THR A 234 -22.96 5.22 -15.22
C THR A 234 -22.80 6.19 -16.36
N TYR A 235 -23.75 7.09 -16.52
CA TYR A 235 -23.83 8.09 -17.58
C TYR A 235 -23.82 9.48 -16.96
N PHE A 236 -22.77 10.24 -17.23
CA PHE A 236 -22.63 11.61 -16.78
C PHE A 236 -23.20 12.56 -17.84
N VAL A 237 -24.09 13.47 -17.42
CA VAL A 237 -24.74 14.44 -18.30
C VAL A 237 -24.58 15.84 -17.69
N ASN A 238 -23.99 16.76 -18.45
CA ASN A 238 -23.66 18.12 -17.97
C ASN A 238 -22.83 18.13 -16.67
N ALA A 239 -22.13 17.04 -16.36
CA ALA A 239 -21.18 17.01 -15.25
C ALA A 239 -19.85 17.66 -15.68
N ASN A 240 -19.21 18.35 -14.76
CA ASN A 240 -17.90 18.96 -14.96
C ASN A 240 -17.12 18.84 -13.67
N HIS A 241 -16.02 18.08 -13.69
CA HIS A 241 -15.18 17.80 -12.53
C HIS A 241 -13.71 17.90 -12.93
N ASP A 242 -12.91 18.52 -12.08
CA ASP A 242 -11.46 18.61 -12.22
C ASP A 242 -10.73 17.48 -11.45
N LEU A 243 -11.48 16.61 -10.77
CA LEU A 243 -10.97 15.46 -10.02
C LEU A 243 -11.46 14.15 -10.64
N PRO A 244 -10.73 13.04 -10.47
CA PRO A 244 -11.22 11.71 -10.80
C PRO A 244 -12.51 11.38 -10.05
N ILE A 245 -13.28 10.45 -10.59
CA ILE A 245 -14.62 10.15 -10.08
C ILE A 245 -14.69 8.68 -9.65
N VAL A 246 -15.27 8.44 -8.48
CA VAL A 246 -15.71 7.12 -8.03
C VAL A 246 -17.23 7.08 -8.04
N ASN A 247 -17.82 6.13 -8.76
CA ASN A 247 -19.24 5.82 -8.62
C ASN A 247 -19.41 4.47 -7.90
N ILE A 248 -20.30 4.45 -6.90
CA ILE A 248 -20.68 3.26 -6.14
C ILE A 248 -22.10 2.90 -6.54
N GLY A 249 -22.23 1.85 -7.34
CA GLY A 249 -23.53 1.23 -7.67
C GLY A 249 -23.92 0.25 -6.56
N VAL A 250 -24.95 0.56 -5.78
CA VAL A 250 -25.33 -0.21 -4.59
C VAL A 250 -26.84 -0.27 -4.44
N ASP A 251 -27.37 -1.36 -3.89
CA ASP A 251 -28.76 -1.36 -3.48
C ASP A 251 -29.00 -0.26 -2.45
N SER A 252 -29.90 0.66 -2.76
CA SER A 252 -30.16 1.81 -1.88
C SER A 252 -30.66 1.42 -0.49
N LEU A 253 -31.30 0.25 -0.35
CA LEU A 253 -31.74 -0.26 0.93
C LEU A 253 -30.57 -0.69 1.82
N ASP A 254 -29.52 -1.27 1.23
CA ASP A 254 -28.31 -1.64 1.98
C ASP A 254 -27.63 -0.44 2.65
N LEU A 255 -27.77 0.75 2.06
CA LEU A 255 -27.25 1.98 2.65
C LEU A 255 -28.26 2.71 3.54
N PHE A 256 -29.53 2.85 3.07
CA PHE A 256 -30.43 3.87 3.58
C PHE A 256 -31.75 3.31 4.14
N ASP A 257 -31.93 1.98 4.25
CA ASP A 257 -33.05 1.44 5.01
C ASP A 257 -32.93 1.85 6.49
N ASN A 258 -34.04 2.28 7.09
CA ASN A 258 -34.03 2.83 8.45
C ASN A 258 -33.65 1.82 9.55
N GLU A 259 -33.89 0.52 9.31
CA GLU A 259 -33.63 -0.54 10.28
C GLU A 259 -32.26 -1.20 10.05
N THR A 260 -31.88 -1.43 8.77
CA THR A 260 -30.76 -2.30 8.40
C THR A 260 -29.67 -1.61 7.57
N GLY A 261 -29.93 -0.40 7.03
CA GLY A 261 -29.01 0.31 6.15
C GLY A 261 -27.76 0.81 6.91
N ILE A 262 -26.58 0.49 6.38
CA ILE A 262 -25.29 0.77 7.07
C ILE A 262 -24.99 2.27 7.27
N TYR A 263 -25.67 3.17 6.56
CA TYR A 263 -25.53 4.62 6.71
C TYR A 263 -26.47 5.21 7.78
N MET A 264 -27.45 4.45 8.24
CA MET A 264 -28.55 4.92 9.07
C MET A 264 -28.27 4.74 10.57
N MET A 265 -29.10 5.40 11.39
CA MET A 265 -29.05 5.29 12.84
C MET A 265 -29.42 3.90 13.34
N GLY A 266 -30.40 3.26 12.70
CA GLY A 266 -30.95 2.00 13.18
C GLY A 266 -31.75 2.12 14.48
N PRO A 267 -32.37 1.00 14.95
CA PRO A 267 -33.22 1.01 16.13
C PRO A 267 -32.46 1.10 17.47
N ASP A 268 -31.19 0.69 17.51
CA ASP A 268 -30.39 0.55 18.76
C ASP A 268 -29.50 1.76 19.04
N ALA A 269 -29.55 2.80 18.21
CA ALA A 269 -28.72 3.99 18.32
C ALA A 269 -28.99 4.83 19.56
N VAL A 270 -27.94 5.17 20.29
CA VAL A 270 -28.01 6.16 21.37
C VAL A 270 -28.27 7.55 20.78
N ALA A 271 -29.21 8.30 21.36
CA ALA A 271 -29.62 9.63 20.81
C ALA A 271 -28.52 10.69 20.83
N THR A 272 -27.49 10.55 21.68
CA THR A 272 -26.38 11.52 21.78
C THR A 272 -25.18 11.08 20.95
N PRO A 273 -24.52 12.01 20.24
CA PRO A 273 -23.28 11.70 19.52
C PRO A 273 -22.23 11.05 20.45
N PRO A 274 -21.46 10.07 19.96
CA PRO A 274 -21.35 9.63 18.55
C PRO A 274 -22.38 8.56 18.12
N HIS A 275 -23.52 8.46 18.80
CA HIS A 275 -24.63 7.55 18.48
C HIS A 275 -24.21 6.07 18.50
N LEU A 276 -23.58 5.63 19.61
CA LEU A 276 -23.19 4.23 19.77
C LEU A 276 -24.40 3.31 19.62
N GLY A 277 -24.20 2.15 18.99
CA GLY A 277 -25.27 1.21 18.65
C GLY A 277 -26.00 1.56 17.34
N ALA A 278 -25.64 2.64 16.62
CA ALA A 278 -26.15 2.90 15.29
C ALA A 278 -25.58 1.90 14.27
N ASN A 279 -26.31 1.61 13.19
CA ASN A 279 -25.90 0.65 12.16
C ASN A 279 -24.49 0.96 11.57
N PHE A 280 -24.12 2.23 11.48
CA PHE A 280 -22.79 2.62 11.02
C PHE A 280 -21.64 2.32 12.02
N TRP A 281 -21.92 1.75 13.20
CA TRP A 281 -20.93 1.18 14.12
C TRP A 281 -20.75 -0.32 13.94
N GLU A 282 -21.64 -0.97 13.21
CA GLU A 282 -21.50 -2.38 12.86
C GLU A 282 -20.47 -2.51 11.73
N ASP A 283 -19.64 -3.54 11.77
CA ASP A 283 -18.69 -3.87 10.71
C ASP A 283 -19.40 -4.73 9.64
N LYS A 284 -20.58 -4.24 9.19
CA LYS A 284 -21.39 -4.88 8.16
C LYS A 284 -20.90 -4.49 6.78
N GLU A 285 -20.56 -5.50 5.99
CA GLU A 285 -20.19 -5.34 4.59
C GLU A 285 -21.43 -5.43 3.68
N VAL A 286 -21.49 -4.60 2.64
CA VAL A 286 -22.51 -4.68 1.59
C VAL A 286 -21.86 -4.75 0.22
N HIS A 287 -22.49 -5.49 -0.69
CA HIS A 287 -22.06 -5.65 -2.07
C HIS A 287 -22.29 -4.39 -2.89
N VAL A 288 -21.31 -4.00 -3.70
CA VAL A 288 -21.38 -2.85 -4.60
C VAL A 288 -20.71 -3.13 -5.93
N PHE A 289 -21.09 -2.38 -6.95
CA PHE A 289 -20.35 -2.24 -8.19
C PHE A 289 -19.56 -0.92 -8.15
N TYR A 290 -18.25 -1.01 -8.19
CA TYR A 290 -17.31 0.11 -8.18
C TYR A 290 -16.94 0.48 -9.61
N GLU A 291 -16.92 1.78 -9.91
CA GLU A 291 -16.40 2.36 -11.15
C GLU A 291 -15.49 3.54 -10.82
N TYR A 292 -14.32 3.59 -11.45
CA TYR A 292 -13.38 4.71 -11.35
C TYR A 292 -13.18 5.35 -12.73
N PHE A 293 -13.33 6.66 -12.79
CA PHE A 293 -13.19 7.43 -14.02
C PHE A 293 -12.11 8.50 -13.84
N ASN A 294 -11.35 8.77 -14.91
CA ASN A 294 -10.46 9.91 -14.98
C ASN A 294 -11.24 11.23 -15.11
N THR A 295 -10.52 12.35 -15.17
CA THR A 295 -11.10 13.70 -15.31
C THR A 295 -11.80 13.95 -16.65
N ASP A 296 -11.54 13.13 -17.67
CA ASP A 296 -12.23 13.13 -18.95
C ASP A 296 -13.47 12.22 -18.98
N PHE A 297 -13.86 11.67 -17.81
CA PHE A 297 -14.96 10.72 -17.63
C PHE A 297 -14.76 9.39 -18.37
N GLU A 298 -13.53 9.01 -18.68
CA GLU A 298 -13.20 7.70 -19.22
C GLU A 298 -13.09 6.68 -18.08
N LEU A 299 -13.72 5.52 -18.27
CA LEU A 299 -13.69 4.43 -17.27
C LEU A 299 -12.31 3.77 -17.28
N GLU A 300 -11.61 3.81 -16.14
CA GLU A 300 -10.25 3.28 -15.96
C GLU A 300 -10.25 1.95 -15.19
N ASP A 301 -11.13 1.80 -14.19
CA ASP A 301 -11.29 0.56 -13.43
C ASP A 301 -12.74 0.33 -13.02
N ALA A 302 -13.19 -0.94 -12.99
CA ALA A 302 -14.52 -1.31 -12.52
C ALA A 302 -14.54 -2.75 -12.02
N MET A 303 -15.16 -2.97 -10.86
CA MET A 303 -15.29 -4.31 -10.30
C MET A 303 -16.45 -4.44 -9.32
N ASN A 304 -16.88 -5.69 -9.10
CA ASN A 304 -17.71 -6.03 -7.94
C ASN A 304 -16.82 -6.11 -6.69
N CYS A 305 -17.20 -5.41 -5.64
CA CYS A 305 -16.49 -5.41 -4.38
C CYS A 305 -17.45 -5.25 -3.20
N HIS A 306 -16.94 -5.19 -1.99
CA HIS A 306 -17.70 -4.84 -0.80
C HIS A 306 -17.30 -3.45 -0.28
N ILE A 307 -18.26 -2.81 0.37
CA ILE A 307 -18.01 -1.64 1.20
C ILE A 307 -18.44 -1.87 2.64
N GLU A 308 -17.79 -1.18 3.55
CA GLU A 308 -18.20 -1.03 4.95
C GLU A 308 -17.98 0.40 5.42
N ILE A 309 -18.67 0.85 6.46
CA ILE A 309 -18.40 2.14 7.09
C ILE A 309 -17.10 2.04 7.89
N PHE A 310 -16.15 2.93 7.60
CA PHE A 310 -14.78 2.83 8.06
C PHE A 310 -14.38 3.91 9.08
N GLY A 311 -13.45 3.55 10.00
CA GLY A 311 -12.75 4.44 10.89
C GLY A 311 -13.38 4.62 12.27
N GLY A 312 -12.87 5.57 13.04
CA GLY A 312 -13.30 5.88 14.39
C GLY A 312 -14.43 6.93 14.44
N ILE A 313 -14.53 7.60 15.59
CA ILE A 313 -15.59 8.58 15.89
C ILE A 313 -15.70 9.65 14.79
N GLY A 314 -14.58 10.29 14.41
CA GLY A 314 -14.57 11.36 13.41
C GLY A 314 -15.05 10.94 12.02
N SER A 315 -14.94 9.66 11.68
CA SER A 315 -15.26 9.12 10.36
C SER A 315 -16.68 8.52 10.26
N ARG A 316 -17.20 7.91 11.35
CA ARG A 316 -18.45 7.13 11.31
C ARG A 316 -19.71 7.96 11.59
N TRP A 317 -19.72 8.87 12.60
CA TRP A 317 -20.95 9.56 13.00
C TRP A 317 -21.27 10.82 12.18
N ARG A 318 -20.34 11.31 11.37
CA ARG A 318 -20.58 12.47 10.48
C ARG A 318 -21.64 12.16 9.43
N ALA A 319 -22.24 13.22 8.87
CA ALA A 319 -23.27 13.07 7.83
C ALA A 319 -22.71 12.34 6.60
N MET A 320 -21.56 12.77 6.10
CA MET A 320 -20.77 11.98 5.12
C MET A 320 -19.79 11.09 5.89
N LYS A 321 -19.88 9.78 5.67
CA LYS A 321 -19.07 8.78 6.37
C LYS A 321 -17.88 8.36 5.53
N SER A 322 -16.80 7.92 6.18
CA SER A 322 -15.72 7.23 5.47
C SER A 322 -16.16 5.81 5.10
N ILE A 323 -15.74 5.36 3.95
CA ILE A 323 -16.09 4.06 3.36
C ILE A 323 -14.80 3.31 3.06
N GLN A 324 -14.70 2.05 3.46
CA GLN A 324 -13.68 1.15 2.96
C GLN A 324 -14.22 0.37 1.78
N LEU A 325 -13.42 0.25 0.72
CA LEU A 325 -13.64 -0.62 -0.43
C LEU A 325 -12.77 -1.86 -0.27
N ARG A 326 -13.33 -3.04 -0.54
CA ARG A 326 -12.65 -4.32 -0.36
C ARG A 326 -12.89 -5.26 -1.54
N GLY A 327 -11.80 -5.61 -2.26
CA GLY A 327 -11.82 -6.67 -3.26
C GLY A 327 -11.97 -8.05 -2.59
N LYS A 328 -12.74 -8.94 -3.20
CA LYS A 328 -12.98 -10.30 -2.68
C LYS A 328 -12.86 -11.36 -3.77
N LYS A 329 -12.20 -12.47 -3.45
CA LYS A 329 -12.08 -13.66 -4.32
C LYS A 329 -13.45 -14.19 -4.77
N THR A 330 -14.51 -13.97 -3.99
CA THR A 330 -15.88 -14.39 -4.30
C THR A 330 -16.43 -13.82 -5.61
N TYR A 331 -15.87 -12.69 -6.10
CA TYR A 331 -16.21 -12.08 -7.39
C TYR A 331 -15.14 -12.28 -8.47
N ASP A 332 -14.17 -13.16 -8.26
CA ASP A 332 -13.00 -13.39 -9.12
C ASP A 332 -12.07 -12.17 -9.29
N GLN A 333 -12.30 -11.10 -8.57
CA GLN A 333 -11.48 -9.89 -8.57
C GLN A 333 -11.10 -9.53 -7.14
N THR A 334 -9.84 -9.74 -6.79
CA THR A 334 -9.33 -9.48 -5.43
C THR A 334 -8.71 -8.11 -5.33
N TYR A 335 -8.25 -7.54 -6.45
CA TYR A 335 -7.50 -6.30 -6.50
C TYR A 335 -8.24 -5.25 -7.33
N PHE A 336 -8.20 -4.02 -6.86
CA PHE A 336 -8.39 -2.81 -7.64
C PHE A 336 -7.13 -2.61 -8.48
N SER A 337 -7.26 -2.60 -9.82
CA SER A 337 -6.12 -2.70 -10.74
C SER A 337 -5.96 -1.41 -11.54
N HIS A 338 -5.42 -0.38 -10.90
CA HIS A 338 -5.11 0.91 -11.50
C HIS A 338 -4.09 1.67 -10.65
N ASN A 339 -3.27 2.51 -11.26
CA ASN A 339 -2.42 3.45 -10.52
C ASN A 339 -3.25 4.65 -10.06
N TYR A 340 -3.79 4.56 -8.83
CA TYR A 340 -4.64 5.59 -8.23
C TYR A 340 -3.87 6.77 -7.63
N PHE A 341 -2.57 6.61 -7.37
CA PHE A 341 -1.75 7.53 -6.59
C PHE A 341 -0.50 7.93 -7.36
N GLU A 342 -0.40 9.21 -7.70
CA GLU A 342 0.73 9.75 -8.47
C GLU A 342 2.08 9.61 -7.73
N GLU A 343 2.06 9.60 -6.39
CA GLU A 343 3.25 9.56 -5.55
C GLU A 343 3.88 8.18 -5.40
N LYS A 344 3.19 7.11 -5.86
CA LYS A 344 3.65 5.73 -5.76
C LYS A 344 3.46 4.96 -7.07
N GLU A 345 4.45 4.18 -7.45
CA GLU A 345 4.37 3.30 -8.62
C GLU A 345 3.69 1.96 -8.25
N LEU A 346 2.44 2.03 -7.75
CA LEU A 346 1.63 0.89 -7.34
C LEU A 346 0.33 0.85 -8.15
N ASP A 347 -0.05 -0.32 -8.62
CA ASP A 347 -1.22 -0.52 -9.49
C ASP A 347 -2.18 -1.64 -9.03
N GLU A 348 -1.90 -2.30 -7.89
CA GLU A 348 -2.76 -3.34 -7.33
C GLU A 348 -3.01 -3.11 -5.83
N PHE A 349 -4.30 -3.04 -5.45
CA PHE A 349 -4.72 -2.81 -4.06
C PHE A 349 -5.87 -3.75 -3.69
N ARG A 350 -5.76 -4.48 -2.59
CA ARG A 350 -6.87 -5.29 -2.06
C ARG A 350 -7.93 -4.43 -1.37
N ARG A 351 -7.51 -3.30 -0.81
CA ARG A 351 -8.39 -2.39 -0.07
C ARG A 351 -8.03 -0.94 -0.36
N LEU A 352 -9.06 -0.13 -0.53
CA LEU A 352 -8.95 1.33 -0.62
C LEU A 352 -9.89 1.96 0.40
N VAL A 353 -9.59 3.19 0.81
CA VAL A 353 -10.43 3.96 1.73
C VAL A 353 -10.84 5.27 1.07
N LEU A 354 -12.13 5.55 1.05
CA LEU A 354 -12.70 6.86 0.75
C LEU A 354 -12.93 7.59 2.08
N ARG A 355 -11.98 8.44 2.48
CA ARG A 355 -11.99 9.10 3.79
C ARG A 355 -12.66 10.47 3.71
N ASN A 356 -13.57 10.74 4.64
CA ASN A 356 -14.28 12.03 4.75
C ASN A 356 -13.44 13.16 5.37
N GLY A 357 -12.18 12.92 5.76
CA GLY A 357 -11.32 13.86 6.47
C GLY A 357 -11.29 13.68 7.99
N GLY A 358 -12.08 12.77 8.56
CA GLY A 358 -12.06 12.44 10.00
C GLY A 358 -12.40 13.62 10.90
N ASN A 359 -11.52 13.97 11.85
CA ASN A 359 -11.69 15.15 12.71
C ASN A 359 -11.55 16.47 11.95
N ASP A 360 -10.89 16.48 10.80
CA ASP A 360 -10.76 17.63 9.90
C ASP A 360 -11.98 17.82 8.97
N PHE A 361 -12.98 16.92 9.04
CA PHE A 361 -14.27 17.10 8.35
C PHE A 361 -14.90 18.44 8.67
N CYS A 362 -15.32 19.19 7.65
CA CYS A 362 -15.78 20.56 7.76
C CYS A 362 -14.73 21.57 8.29
N ASN A 363 -13.47 21.22 8.29
CA ASN A 363 -12.35 22.16 8.41
C ASN A 363 -11.67 22.29 7.04
N SER A 364 -10.43 21.83 6.86
CA SER A 364 -9.80 21.80 5.53
C SER A 364 -10.25 20.60 4.67
N CYS A 365 -10.75 19.54 5.27
CA CYS A 365 -11.16 18.27 4.69
C CYS A 365 -10.02 17.40 4.13
N MET A 366 -8.77 17.85 4.18
CA MET A 366 -7.64 17.21 3.53
C MET A 366 -6.32 17.22 4.33
N LYS A 367 -6.30 17.78 5.55
CA LYS A 367 -5.07 18.05 6.32
C LYS A 367 -4.16 16.81 6.45
N ASP A 368 -4.71 15.70 6.95
CA ASP A 368 -3.99 14.44 7.09
C ASP A 368 -3.44 13.97 5.74
N ALA A 369 -4.25 14.01 4.70
CA ALA A 369 -3.89 13.58 3.35
C ALA A 369 -2.77 14.44 2.74
N ALA A 370 -2.88 15.77 2.83
CA ALA A 370 -1.87 16.70 2.31
C ALA A 370 -0.51 16.54 3.03
N LEU A 371 -0.52 16.30 4.35
CA LEU A 371 0.72 16.06 5.10
C LEU A 371 1.39 14.74 4.68
N HIS A 372 0.61 13.67 4.48
CA HIS A 372 1.15 12.41 3.98
C HIS A 372 1.82 12.57 2.62
N ASN A 373 1.14 13.23 1.68
CA ASN A 373 1.67 13.50 0.34
C ASN A 373 3.00 14.23 0.41
N TYR A 374 3.04 15.33 1.15
CA TYR A 374 4.26 16.11 1.35
C TYR A 374 5.42 15.29 1.91
N PHE A 375 5.16 14.44 2.93
CA PHE A 375 6.22 13.65 3.55
C PHE A 375 6.66 12.45 2.68
N ILE A 376 5.79 11.91 1.80
CA ILE A 376 6.18 10.95 0.76
C ILE A 376 7.20 11.61 -0.19
N GLU A 377 6.87 12.78 -0.72
CA GLU A 377 7.75 13.54 -1.62
C GLU A 377 9.07 13.95 -0.95
N SER A 378 9.07 14.18 0.36
CA SER A 378 10.27 14.55 1.12
C SER A 378 11.23 13.38 1.37
N GLY A 379 10.88 12.14 1.02
CA GLY A 379 11.76 10.97 1.09
C GLY A 379 12.16 10.55 2.51
N LEU A 380 11.32 10.77 3.51
CA LEU A 380 11.54 10.35 4.89
C LEU A 380 11.46 8.82 5.03
N ASN A 381 12.22 8.25 5.95
CA ASN A 381 12.25 6.80 6.17
C ASN A 381 11.13 6.34 7.12
N VAL A 382 9.89 6.61 6.75
CA VAL A 382 8.69 6.19 7.48
C VAL A 382 7.62 5.75 6.48
N ASP A 383 6.81 4.79 6.88
CA ASP A 383 5.73 4.32 6.01
C ASP A 383 4.55 5.28 6.04
N LEU A 384 4.07 5.67 4.85
CA LEU A 384 3.08 6.71 4.64
C LEU A 384 2.00 6.23 3.67
N LEU A 385 0.77 6.69 3.88
CA LEU A 385 -0.38 6.34 3.04
C LEU A 385 -0.52 7.34 1.89
N ALA A 386 -0.54 6.84 0.66
CA ALA A 386 -0.80 7.66 -0.52
C ALA A 386 -2.22 8.26 -0.53
N TYR A 387 -2.42 9.30 -1.31
CA TYR A 387 -3.64 10.10 -1.33
C TYR A 387 -3.99 10.56 -2.75
N ASN A 388 -5.29 10.46 -3.09
CA ASN A 388 -5.85 11.10 -4.28
C ASN A 388 -7.26 11.62 -3.95
N PRO A 389 -7.58 12.92 -4.11
CA PRO A 389 -8.92 13.43 -3.93
C PRO A 389 -9.82 12.95 -5.08
N VAL A 390 -11.01 12.46 -4.76
CA VAL A 390 -11.98 11.98 -5.74
C VAL A 390 -13.36 12.56 -5.50
N VAL A 391 -14.11 12.80 -6.57
CA VAL A 391 -15.55 13.06 -6.49
C VAL A 391 -16.26 11.73 -6.38
N VAL A 392 -17.09 11.57 -5.36
CA VAL A 392 -17.87 10.36 -5.14
C VAL A 392 -19.30 10.55 -5.60
N TYR A 393 -19.81 9.56 -6.32
CA TYR A 393 -21.22 9.37 -6.68
C TYR A 393 -21.74 8.08 -6.06
N ILE A 394 -23.00 8.07 -5.66
CA ILE A 394 -23.72 6.88 -5.25
C ILE A 394 -24.92 6.74 -6.18
N ASN A 395 -24.98 5.65 -6.93
CA ASN A 395 -26.03 5.40 -7.94
C ASN A 395 -26.22 6.59 -8.92
N GLY A 396 -25.11 7.22 -9.35
CA GLY A 396 -25.17 8.39 -10.23
C GLY A 396 -25.59 9.69 -9.57
N HIS A 397 -25.79 9.71 -8.24
CA HIS A 397 -26.07 10.94 -7.49
C HIS A 397 -24.80 11.49 -6.87
N TYR A 398 -24.47 12.76 -7.13
CA TYR A 398 -23.33 13.44 -6.54
C TYR A 398 -23.34 13.32 -5.02
N TRP A 399 -22.28 12.74 -4.45
CA TRP A 399 -22.18 12.57 -2.99
C TRP A 399 -21.28 13.60 -2.34
N GLY A 400 -20.13 13.89 -2.96
CA GLY A 400 -19.17 14.89 -2.48
C GLY A 400 -17.73 14.48 -2.76
N ILE A 401 -16.77 15.22 -2.21
CA ILE A 401 -15.35 14.90 -2.31
C ILE A 401 -14.97 13.99 -1.14
N GLN A 402 -14.21 12.94 -1.42
CA GLN A 402 -13.54 12.12 -0.40
C GLN A 402 -12.07 11.93 -0.76
N ASN A 403 -11.27 11.69 0.27
CA ASN A 403 -9.84 11.41 0.12
C ASN A 403 -9.68 9.91 -0.11
N MET A 404 -9.42 9.49 -1.35
CA MET A 404 -9.04 8.10 -1.63
C MET A 404 -7.65 7.84 -1.05
N ARG A 405 -7.50 6.77 -0.29
CA ARG A 405 -6.28 6.41 0.46
C ARG A 405 -6.00 4.91 0.39
N GLU A 406 -4.74 4.55 0.53
CA GLU A 406 -4.37 3.22 1.00
C GLU A 406 -4.95 2.97 2.40
N LYS A 407 -5.14 1.72 2.75
CA LYS A 407 -5.51 1.33 4.13
C LYS A 407 -4.27 0.87 4.90
N ALA A 408 -4.07 1.41 6.10
CA ALA A 408 -3.00 1.00 7.01
C ALA A 408 -3.32 -0.38 7.62
N ASP A 409 -3.12 -1.46 6.87
CA ASP A 409 -3.28 -2.85 7.30
C ASP A 409 -2.21 -3.76 6.64
N ARG A 410 -2.28 -5.07 6.84
CA ARG A 410 -1.34 -6.04 6.27
C ARG A 410 -1.24 -6.00 4.74
N TYR A 411 -2.29 -5.56 4.05
CA TYR A 411 -2.29 -5.42 2.59
C TYR A 411 -1.56 -4.17 2.11
N TYR A 412 -1.35 -3.17 2.98
CA TYR A 412 -0.38 -2.10 2.75
C TYR A 412 1.04 -2.68 2.62
N VAL A 413 1.40 -3.62 3.51
CA VAL A 413 2.71 -4.28 3.48
C VAL A 413 2.85 -5.13 2.21
N GLU A 414 1.79 -5.87 1.82
CA GLU A 414 1.75 -6.62 0.56
C GLU A 414 2.03 -5.70 -0.64
N SER A 415 1.28 -4.62 -0.79
CA SER A 415 1.39 -3.72 -1.95
C SER A 415 2.73 -2.95 -1.98
N ASN A 416 3.20 -2.43 -0.84
CA ASN A 416 4.38 -1.56 -0.80
C ASN A 416 5.70 -2.33 -0.71
N TYR A 417 5.72 -3.57 -0.17
CA TYR A 417 6.93 -4.36 0.09
C TYR A 417 6.95 -5.69 -0.66
N ASN A 418 5.85 -6.09 -1.30
CA ASN A 418 5.70 -7.40 -1.96
C ASN A 418 5.98 -8.58 -1.02
N LEU A 419 5.48 -8.48 0.22
CA LEU A 419 5.56 -9.51 1.26
C LEU A 419 4.22 -10.22 1.41
N ASP A 420 4.25 -11.47 1.93
CA ASP A 420 3.03 -12.22 2.18
C ASP A 420 2.21 -11.58 3.31
N PRO A 421 0.98 -11.14 3.07
CA PRO A 421 0.16 -10.50 4.09
C PRO A 421 -0.24 -11.45 5.24
N ASP A 422 -0.18 -12.76 5.04
CA ASP A 422 -0.49 -13.74 6.10
C ASP A 422 0.70 -13.95 7.06
N GLU A 423 1.88 -13.41 6.74
CA GLU A 423 3.10 -13.45 7.55
C GLU A 423 3.46 -12.08 8.17
N VAL A 424 2.50 -11.14 8.20
CA VAL A 424 2.67 -9.79 8.76
C VAL A 424 2.20 -9.75 10.22
N ASN A 425 3.05 -9.24 11.11
CA ASN A 425 2.62 -8.76 12.42
C ASN A 425 2.37 -7.25 12.32
N LEU A 426 1.18 -6.80 12.64
CA LEU A 426 0.78 -5.39 12.67
C LEU A 426 0.11 -5.07 14.00
N LEU A 427 0.74 -4.20 14.77
CA LEU A 427 0.26 -3.79 16.09
C LEU A 427 -0.21 -2.35 16.07
N GLY A 428 -1.23 -2.06 16.87
CA GLY A 428 -1.82 -0.72 16.97
C GLY A 428 -1.80 -0.17 18.39
N GLN A 429 -1.75 1.16 18.47
CA GLN A 429 -1.91 1.94 19.71
C GLN A 429 -0.85 1.66 20.80
N ALA A 430 -0.91 2.41 21.89
CA ALA A 430 -0.05 2.17 23.06
C ALA A 430 -0.33 0.83 23.75
N THR A 431 -1.49 0.24 23.54
CA THR A 431 -1.91 -1.06 24.09
C THR A 431 -1.37 -2.25 23.31
N LEU A 432 -0.68 -2.02 22.20
CA LEU A 432 -0.16 -3.05 21.30
C LEU A 432 -1.27 -4.00 20.81
N ASP A 433 -2.40 -3.42 20.40
CA ASP A 433 -3.54 -4.17 19.88
C ASP A 433 -3.09 -4.98 18.64
N GLU A 434 -3.24 -6.30 18.71
CA GLU A 434 -2.92 -7.20 17.60
C GLU A 434 -3.97 -7.02 16.49
N ILE A 435 -3.60 -6.24 15.46
CA ILE A 435 -4.44 -6.01 14.29
C ILE A 435 -4.30 -7.19 13.32
N ASP A 436 -3.07 -7.65 13.12
CA ASP A 436 -2.69 -8.87 12.40
C ASP A 436 -1.47 -9.49 13.10
N GLY A 437 -1.34 -10.83 13.13
CA GLY A 437 -0.23 -11.54 13.73
C GLY A 437 -0.18 -11.43 15.27
N GLU A 438 1.03 -11.38 15.85
CA GLU A 438 1.28 -11.45 17.28
C GLU A 438 2.17 -10.33 17.82
N ALA A 439 1.92 -9.84 19.04
CA ALA A 439 2.71 -8.82 19.72
C ALA A 439 3.97 -9.35 20.43
N THR A 440 4.16 -10.65 20.51
CA THR A 440 5.16 -11.31 21.38
C THR A 440 6.58 -10.75 21.19
N GLU A 441 7.02 -10.55 19.94
CA GLU A 441 8.37 -10.06 19.63
C GLU A 441 8.53 -8.59 19.97
N PHE A 442 7.52 -7.76 19.73
CA PHE A 442 7.57 -6.34 20.08
C PHE A 442 7.53 -6.12 21.60
N ILE A 443 6.78 -6.94 22.33
CA ILE A 443 6.80 -6.95 23.80
C ILE A 443 8.20 -7.30 24.30
N ALA A 444 8.84 -8.34 23.71
CA ALA A 444 10.21 -8.73 24.08
C ALA A 444 11.23 -7.60 23.79
N LEU A 445 11.08 -6.88 22.68
CA LEU A 445 11.88 -5.70 22.34
C LEU A 445 11.71 -4.61 23.42
N THR A 446 10.47 -4.29 23.79
CA THR A 446 10.15 -3.28 24.79
C THR A 446 10.71 -3.66 26.17
N ASP A 447 10.51 -4.91 26.58
CA ASP A 447 11.02 -5.44 27.85
C ASP A 447 12.55 -5.40 27.89
N TYR A 448 13.21 -5.73 26.77
CA TYR A 448 14.66 -5.67 26.66
C TYR A 448 15.18 -4.23 26.78
N ALA A 449 14.58 -3.30 26.04
CA ALA A 449 14.94 -1.88 26.09
C ALA A 449 14.80 -1.29 27.50
N ASN A 450 13.72 -1.66 28.22
CA ASN A 450 13.47 -1.19 29.58
C ASN A 450 14.32 -1.90 30.65
N GLY A 451 14.71 -3.15 30.40
CA GLY A 451 15.45 -3.98 31.35
C GLY A 451 16.97 -3.82 31.29
N ASN A 452 17.52 -3.14 30.27
CA ASN A 452 18.95 -3.00 30.05
C ASN A 452 19.38 -1.53 29.89
N ASP A 453 20.64 -1.25 30.25
CA ASP A 453 21.22 0.09 30.08
C ASP A 453 21.68 0.27 28.60
N LEU A 454 20.91 0.98 27.79
CA LEU A 454 21.22 1.21 26.39
C LEU A 454 22.36 2.22 26.18
N ALA A 455 22.89 2.87 27.22
CA ALA A 455 24.18 3.60 27.15
C ALA A 455 25.34 2.66 26.79
N ILE A 456 25.17 1.35 26.97
CA ILE A 456 26.13 0.32 26.59
C ILE A 456 25.81 -0.13 25.15
N ASP A 457 26.77 0.06 24.23
CA ASP A 457 26.60 -0.24 22.79
C ASP A 457 26.11 -1.66 22.51
N LEU A 458 26.49 -2.67 23.34
CA LEU A 458 26.00 -4.03 23.16
C LEU A 458 24.46 -4.11 23.24
N HIS A 459 23.86 -3.40 24.20
CA HIS A 459 22.41 -3.40 24.38
C HIS A 459 21.71 -2.50 23.35
N TYR A 460 22.33 -1.38 23.01
CA TYR A 460 21.85 -0.52 21.92
C TYR A 460 21.79 -1.28 20.59
N ASN A 461 22.88 -1.94 20.20
CA ASN A 461 22.97 -2.69 18.95
C ASN A 461 21.94 -3.81 18.88
N TRP A 462 21.63 -4.46 20.01
CA TRP A 462 20.56 -5.47 20.02
C TRP A 462 19.19 -4.87 19.70
N VAL A 463 18.89 -3.67 20.21
CA VAL A 463 17.65 -2.95 19.88
C VAL A 463 17.66 -2.51 18.41
N ASP A 464 18.77 -2.00 17.91
CA ASP A 464 18.92 -1.62 16.51
C ASP A 464 18.77 -2.80 15.55
N ASP A 465 19.18 -4.01 15.94
CA ASP A 465 18.97 -5.23 15.16
C ASP A 465 17.48 -5.62 15.05
N GLN A 466 16.61 -5.20 15.99
CA GLN A 466 15.18 -5.52 16.00
C GLN A 466 14.29 -4.37 15.48
N LEU A 467 14.76 -3.13 15.59
CA LEU A 467 14.01 -1.92 15.27
C LEU A 467 14.68 -1.16 14.13
N ASP A 468 13.94 -0.74 13.11
CA ASP A 468 14.44 0.23 12.13
C ASP A 468 14.51 1.62 12.79
N ILE A 469 15.69 1.95 13.30
CA ILE A 469 15.94 3.19 14.04
C ILE A 469 15.63 4.43 13.20
N ASN A 470 15.88 4.39 11.89
CA ASN A 470 15.58 5.53 11.01
C ASN A 470 14.07 5.72 10.86
N SER A 471 13.33 4.63 10.64
CA SER A 471 11.87 4.66 10.59
C SER A 471 11.26 5.16 11.91
N PHE A 472 11.77 4.65 13.04
CA PHE A 472 11.38 5.07 14.38
C PHE A 472 11.58 6.56 14.60
N VAL A 473 12.79 7.07 14.31
CA VAL A 473 13.13 8.48 14.55
C VAL A 473 12.29 9.40 13.64
N ASP A 474 12.24 9.13 12.34
CA ASP A 474 11.49 9.96 11.40
C ASP A 474 9.98 9.99 11.76
N TYR A 475 9.40 8.85 12.16
CA TYR A 475 8.03 8.79 12.67
C TYR A 475 7.80 9.70 13.87
N PHE A 476 8.67 9.61 14.91
CA PHE A 476 8.56 10.45 16.10
C PHE A 476 8.71 11.92 15.77
N LEU A 477 9.70 12.28 14.94
CA LEU A 477 9.97 13.67 14.58
C LEU A 477 8.80 14.32 13.82
N ILE A 478 8.13 13.58 12.91
CA ILE A 478 6.92 14.07 12.23
C ILE A 478 5.81 14.34 13.26
N GLN A 479 5.51 13.37 14.13
CA GLN A 479 4.45 13.49 15.13
C GLN A 479 4.69 14.65 16.11
N LEU A 480 5.95 14.84 16.51
CA LEU A 480 6.39 15.95 17.37
C LEU A 480 6.28 17.30 16.65
N TYR A 481 6.67 17.36 15.36
CA TYR A 481 6.58 18.58 14.57
C TYR A 481 5.15 19.03 14.37
N VAL A 482 4.28 18.15 13.91
CA VAL A 482 2.85 18.48 13.69
C VAL A 482 2.08 18.64 14.98
N ASN A 483 2.67 18.30 16.14
CA ASN A 483 2.06 18.33 17.46
C ASN A 483 0.70 17.61 17.50
N ASN A 484 0.69 16.34 17.03
CA ASN A 484 -0.52 15.53 16.98
C ASN A 484 -0.99 15.18 18.39
N ARG A 485 -2.16 15.66 18.80
CA ARG A 485 -2.65 15.55 20.19
C ARG A 485 -3.35 14.24 20.50
N ASP A 486 -3.70 13.44 19.52
CA ASP A 486 -4.23 12.08 19.69
C ASP A 486 -3.11 11.04 19.82
N TRP A 487 -1.87 11.44 19.51
CA TRP A 487 -0.66 10.64 19.67
C TRP A 487 0.05 10.98 21.02
N PRO A 488 0.78 10.06 21.67
CA PRO A 488 1.16 8.71 21.21
C PRO A 488 0.26 7.58 21.72
N ASN A 489 -0.84 7.83 22.41
CA ASN A 489 -1.69 6.75 22.94
C ASN A 489 -2.58 6.13 21.86
N PHE A 490 -2.98 6.92 20.87
CA PHE A 490 -3.77 6.51 19.70
C PHE A 490 -2.99 6.84 18.43
N ASN A 491 -3.54 6.43 17.27
CA ASN A 491 -3.00 6.76 15.96
C ASN A 491 -1.53 6.31 15.78
N LEU A 492 -1.22 5.12 16.27
CA LEU A 492 0.10 4.52 16.19
C LEU A 492 -0.02 3.11 15.62
N LYS A 493 0.84 2.78 14.64
CA LYS A 493 1.00 1.44 14.09
C LYS A 493 2.46 1.11 13.88
N VAL A 494 2.78 -0.16 14.17
CA VAL A 494 4.10 -0.72 13.97
C VAL A 494 3.95 -2.12 13.39
N TRP A 495 4.84 -2.49 12.47
CA TRP A 495 4.78 -3.78 11.79
C TRP A 495 6.16 -4.38 11.56
N ASN A 496 6.21 -5.71 11.45
CA ASN A 496 7.27 -6.49 10.83
C ASN A 496 6.66 -7.66 10.03
N ALA A 497 7.47 -8.40 9.29
CA ALA A 497 7.03 -9.56 8.53
C ALA A 497 8.19 -10.52 8.28
N VAL A 498 7.90 -11.77 7.91
CA VAL A 498 8.90 -12.70 7.38
C VAL A 498 9.54 -12.08 6.11
N GLY A 499 10.88 -11.98 6.11
CA GLY A 499 11.66 -11.29 5.09
C GLY A 499 11.87 -9.78 5.33
N HIS A 500 11.27 -9.25 6.40
CA HIS A 500 11.51 -7.91 6.92
C HIS A 500 11.36 -7.90 8.45
N GLU A 501 12.37 -8.39 9.14
CA GLU A 501 12.30 -8.71 10.58
C GLU A 501 12.41 -7.50 11.50
N LYS A 502 13.00 -6.36 11.04
CA LYS A 502 13.03 -5.13 11.83
C LYS A 502 11.65 -4.47 11.87
N TRP A 503 11.22 -4.10 13.06
CA TRP A 503 9.98 -3.35 13.26
C TRP A 503 10.05 -1.96 12.65
N ARG A 504 9.03 -1.59 11.85
CA ARG A 504 8.88 -0.29 11.20
C ARG A 504 7.60 0.40 11.63
N TYR A 505 7.61 1.72 11.59
CA TYR A 505 6.46 2.55 11.95
C TYR A 505 5.70 2.97 10.71
N LEU A 506 4.35 2.83 10.77
CA LEU A 506 3.43 3.28 9.75
C LEU A 506 2.64 4.48 10.29
N LEU A 507 2.84 5.63 9.65
CA LEU A 507 2.17 6.87 10.02
C LEU A 507 0.73 6.88 9.47
N TYR A 508 -0.22 7.26 10.29
CA TYR A 508 -1.60 7.49 9.87
C TYR A 508 -2.31 8.44 10.85
N ASP A 509 -3.40 9.09 10.36
CA ASP A 509 -4.33 9.92 11.15
C ASP A 509 -3.68 11.11 11.86
N MET A 510 -3.15 12.06 11.06
CA MET A 510 -2.62 13.34 11.56
C MET A 510 -3.68 14.47 11.58
N ASP A 511 -4.95 14.16 11.51
CA ASP A 511 -6.03 15.15 11.36
C ASP A 511 -6.19 16.08 12.60
N VAL A 512 -5.64 15.71 13.75
CA VAL A 512 -5.58 16.52 14.98
C VAL A 512 -4.28 17.33 15.10
N GLY A 513 -3.33 17.15 14.20
CA GLY A 513 -2.11 17.97 14.11
C GLY A 513 -2.34 19.37 13.55
N LEU A 514 -1.30 20.20 13.47
CA LEU A 514 -1.30 21.58 12.93
C LEU A 514 -2.44 22.46 13.48
N LYS A 515 -2.67 22.43 14.78
CA LYS A 515 -3.76 23.13 15.48
C LYS A 515 -5.15 22.57 15.15
N TYR A 516 -5.80 22.03 16.15
CA TYR A 516 -7.16 21.52 16.07
C TYR A 516 -8.02 22.12 17.20
N ASN A 517 -9.13 22.80 16.88
CA ASN A 517 -10.12 23.36 17.83
C ASN A 517 -9.51 24.12 19.03
N GLY A 518 -8.41 24.85 18.83
CA GLY A 518 -7.71 25.60 19.87
C GLY A 518 -6.73 24.80 20.72
N THR A 519 -6.52 23.52 20.40
CA THR A 519 -5.46 22.67 20.96
C THR A 519 -4.35 22.47 19.94
N GLY A 520 -3.20 21.92 20.35
CA GLY A 520 -2.04 21.73 19.48
C GLY A 520 -1.51 23.09 18.98
N LEU A 521 -1.30 24.03 19.87
CA LEU A 521 -0.74 25.35 19.53
C LEU A 521 0.74 25.23 19.18
N PRO A 522 1.29 26.10 18.31
CA PRO A 522 2.70 25.99 17.89
C PRO A 522 3.68 26.12 19.07
N GLU A 523 3.34 26.90 20.08
CA GLU A 523 4.12 27.11 21.31
C GLU A 523 4.12 25.94 22.28
N GLN A 524 3.32 24.89 22.05
CA GLN A 524 3.31 23.72 22.91
C GLN A 524 4.51 22.82 22.65
N GLN A 525 5.26 22.53 23.71
CA GLN A 525 6.40 21.63 23.71
C GLN A 525 5.90 20.19 23.66
N SER A 526 6.13 19.50 22.55
CA SER A 526 5.64 18.14 22.31
C SER A 526 6.58 17.06 22.83
N LEU A 527 7.89 17.24 22.69
CA LEU A 527 8.92 16.32 23.17
C LEU A 527 8.96 16.32 24.72
N ALA A 528 9.01 17.49 25.34
CA ALA A 528 8.98 17.60 26.80
C ALA A 528 7.68 17.01 27.39
N PHE A 529 6.56 17.12 26.66
CA PHE A 529 5.29 16.53 27.09
C PHE A 529 5.37 15.00 27.15
N ILE A 530 5.91 14.32 26.10
CA ILE A 530 5.97 12.86 26.08
C ILE A 530 7.01 12.31 27.06
N LEU A 531 8.16 13.00 27.25
CA LEU A 531 9.22 12.56 28.16
C LEU A 531 8.94 12.82 29.64
N ASN A 532 8.17 13.85 30.01
CA ASN A 532 7.99 14.27 31.41
C ASN A 532 6.63 13.89 32.02
N ASN A 533 5.68 13.26 31.31
CA ASN A 533 4.32 13.12 31.80
C ASN A 533 3.69 11.74 31.55
N ALA A 534 2.44 11.66 31.93
CA ALA A 534 1.41 10.66 31.93
C ALA A 534 1.42 9.57 30.82
N VAL A 535 2.34 9.57 29.91
CA VAL A 535 2.56 8.55 28.88
C VAL A 535 3.77 7.66 29.18
N SER A 536 4.35 7.74 30.39
CA SER A 536 5.49 6.92 30.83
C SER A 536 5.23 5.40 30.82
N SER A 537 3.98 4.97 30.68
CA SER A 537 3.63 3.55 30.48
C SER A 537 3.45 3.17 29.00
N ASN A 538 3.61 4.11 28.06
CA ASN A 538 3.53 3.84 26.64
C ASN A 538 4.81 3.13 26.16
N PRO A 539 4.74 1.89 25.63
CA PRO A 539 5.92 1.11 25.27
C PRO A 539 6.80 1.79 24.23
N HIS A 540 6.22 2.52 23.28
CA HIS A 540 6.95 3.23 22.23
C HIS A 540 7.73 4.43 22.78
N VAL A 541 7.16 5.15 23.76
CA VAL A 541 7.86 6.25 24.47
C VAL A 541 8.96 5.69 25.38
N GLN A 542 8.72 4.56 26.04
CA GLN A 542 9.75 3.88 26.85
C GLN A 542 10.96 3.46 26.02
N ILE A 543 10.75 2.97 24.78
CA ILE A 543 11.86 2.68 23.85
C ILE A 543 12.62 3.95 23.53
N LEU A 544 11.94 5.08 23.24
CA LEU A 544 12.63 6.37 22.99
C LEU A 544 13.44 6.82 24.21
N GLU A 545 12.87 6.78 25.41
CA GLU A 545 13.59 7.16 26.65
C GLU A 545 14.84 6.30 26.86
N ALA A 546 14.73 5.00 26.65
CA ALA A 546 15.85 4.07 26.78
C ALA A 546 16.95 4.34 25.74
N LEU A 547 16.57 4.56 24.48
CA LEU A 547 17.50 4.89 23.39
C LEU A 547 18.23 6.21 23.62
N LEU A 548 17.57 7.23 24.17
CA LEU A 548 18.16 8.53 24.48
C LEU A 548 19.26 8.46 25.57
N ALA A 549 19.37 7.37 26.31
CA ALA A 549 20.48 7.12 27.21
C ALA A 549 21.81 6.86 26.46
N ASN A 550 21.75 6.35 25.24
CA ASN A 550 22.91 6.18 24.37
C ASN A 550 23.34 7.55 23.79
N GLU A 551 24.61 7.93 23.99
CA GLU A 551 25.13 9.22 23.53
C GLU A 551 25.11 9.34 22.00
N GLY A 552 25.42 8.26 21.27
CA GLY A 552 25.41 8.21 19.82
C GLY A 552 24.01 8.38 19.26
N PHE A 553 23.02 7.67 19.82
CA PHE A 553 21.63 7.82 19.43
C PHE A 553 21.07 9.22 19.76
N ARG A 554 21.36 9.74 20.96
CA ARG A 554 20.91 11.08 21.36
C ARG A 554 21.46 12.15 20.41
N ARG A 555 22.76 12.07 20.05
CA ARG A 555 23.38 12.93 19.04
C ARG A 555 22.68 12.80 17.69
N TYR A 556 22.43 11.58 17.24
CA TYR A 556 21.71 11.32 15.98
C TYR A 556 20.29 11.91 16.00
N PHE A 557 19.52 11.68 17.07
CA PHE A 557 18.15 12.19 17.21
C PHE A 557 18.10 13.72 17.12
N ILE A 558 18.99 14.43 17.82
CA ILE A 558 19.08 15.89 17.80
C ILE A 558 19.47 16.37 16.39
N ASN A 559 20.53 15.81 15.82
CA ASN A 559 21.00 16.19 14.48
C ASN A 559 19.95 15.89 13.41
N ARG A 560 19.26 14.74 13.46
CA ARG A 560 18.20 14.40 12.53
C ARG A 560 17.04 15.39 12.61
N TYR A 561 16.67 15.83 13.81
CA TYR A 561 15.65 16.87 13.95
C TYR A 561 16.10 18.20 13.32
N CYS A 562 17.34 18.63 13.57
CA CYS A 562 17.90 19.82 12.91
C CYS A 562 17.96 19.65 11.39
N ASP A 563 18.42 18.50 10.89
CA ASP A 563 18.43 18.18 9.45
C ASP A 563 17.04 18.37 8.83
N LEU A 564 16.00 17.85 9.49
CA LEU A 564 14.61 17.98 9.01
C LEU A 564 14.09 19.41 9.13
N LEU A 565 14.40 20.15 10.19
CA LEU A 565 14.01 21.56 10.31
C LEU A 565 14.64 22.43 9.21
N ASN A 566 15.84 22.08 8.77
CA ASN A 566 16.53 22.76 7.68
C ASN A 566 16.08 22.30 6.27
N THR A 567 15.22 21.28 6.16
CA THR A 567 14.81 20.65 4.88
C THR A 567 13.31 20.30 4.86
N ALA A 568 12.95 19.07 5.21
CA ALA A 568 11.57 18.55 5.11
C ALA A 568 10.57 19.24 6.06
N PHE A 569 11.01 19.93 7.11
CA PHE A 569 10.15 20.72 7.99
C PHE A 569 10.21 22.23 7.69
N ASP A 570 10.68 22.59 6.48
CA ASP A 570 10.66 23.98 6.02
C ASP A 570 9.22 24.50 5.95
N ALA A 571 8.95 25.59 6.63
CA ALA A 571 7.62 26.16 6.75
C ALA A 571 7.01 26.58 5.41
N GLN A 572 7.83 27.08 4.47
CA GLN A 572 7.35 27.52 3.16
C GLN A 572 7.02 26.33 2.26
N ALA A 573 7.86 25.27 2.29
CA ALA A 573 7.64 24.06 1.50
C ALA A 573 6.36 23.33 1.95
N ILE A 574 6.19 23.10 3.26
CA ILE A 574 4.97 22.48 3.80
C ILE A 574 3.71 23.28 3.42
N TYR A 575 3.76 24.61 3.58
CA TYR A 575 2.60 25.45 3.27
C TYR A 575 2.32 25.51 1.75
N ALA A 576 3.35 25.49 0.92
CA ALA A 576 3.21 25.42 -0.54
C ALA A 576 2.48 24.12 -0.94
N SER A 577 2.95 22.95 -0.44
CA SER A 577 2.29 21.67 -0.71
C SER A 577 0.82 21.64 -0.25
N ILE A 578 0.53 22.14 0.97
CA ILE A 578 -0.86 22.26 1.44
C ILE A 578 -1.68 23.17 0.52
N SER A 579 -1.08 24.26 0.00
CA SER A 579 -1.76 25.19 -0.92
C SER A 579 -2.03 24.54 -2.28
N ASP A 580 -1.11 23.77 -2.80
CA ASP A 580 -1.27 23.03 -4.06
C ASP A 580 -2.40 21.99 -3.94
N GLN A 581 -2.44 21.23 -2.84
CA GLN A 581 -3.53 20.29 -2.59
C GLN A 581 -4.89 21.01 -2.39
N LYS A 582 -4.88 22.20 -1.77
CA LYS A 582 -6.06 23.04 -1.67
C LYS A 582 -6.56 23.48 -3.05
N GLU A 583 -5.67 23.92 -3.95
CA GLU A 583 -6.01 24.34 -5.31
C GLU A 583 -6.59 23.19 -6.12
N LYS A 584 -6.07 21.96 -5.98
CA LYS A 584 -6.61 20.76 -6.64
C LYS A 584 -8.10 20.54 -6.37
N ILE A 585 -8.58 20.80 -5.13
CA ILE A 585 -9.97 20.53 -4.74
C ILE A 585 -10.88 21.78 -4.76
N GLU A 586 -10.34 22.99 -4.95
CA GLU A 586 -11.05 24.25 -4.74
C GLU A 586 -12.28 24.40 -5.64
N SER A 587 -12.20 24.01 -6.93
CA SER A 587 -13.32 24.05 -7.87
C SER A 587 -14.51 23.22 -7.40
N GLU A 588 -14.24 22.05 -6.83
CA GLU A 588 -15.24 21.10 -6.36
C GLU A 588 -15.86 21.50 -5.00
N MET A 589 -15.12 22.26 -4.19
CA MET A 589 -15.58 22.69 -2.85
C MET A 589 -16.81 23.58 -2.89
N GLY A 590 -17.07 24.22 -4.03
CA GLY A 590 -18.30 24.99 -4.27
C GLY A 590 -19.59 24.16 -4.17
N MET A 591 -19.55 22.88 -4.52
CA MET A 591 -20.65 21.93 -4.38
C MET A 591 -20.58 21.13 -3.08
N HIS A 592 -19.38 20.69 -2.72
CA HIS A 592 -19.15 19.84 -1.54
C HIS A 592 -19.49 20.54 -0.23
N TYR A 593 -18.88 21.71 0.02
CA TYR A 593 -18.93 22.37 1.32
C TYR A 593 -20.33 22.87 1.71
N PRO A 594 -21.13 23.47 0.80
CA PRO A 594 -22.54 23.82 1.10
C PRO A 594 -23.43 22.60 1.39
N LYS A 595 -23.15 21.47 0.77
CA LYS A 595 -23.92 20.23 0.99
C LYS A 595 -23.69 19.65 2.39
N TRP A 596 -22.45 19.67 2.90
CA TRP A 596 -22.08 18.94 4.10
C TRP A 596 -21.70 19.80 5.31
N CYS A 597 -21.18 21.01 5.09
CA CYS A 597 -20.44 21.74 6.12
C CYS A 597 -20.91 23.19 6.34
N GLY A 598 -21.28 23.92 5.31
CA GLY A 598 -21.65 25.32 5.47
C GLY A 598 -21.26 26.20 4.27
N SER A 599 -20.55 27.32 4.49
CA SER A 599 -20.19 28.25 3.42
C SER A 599 -18.75 28.04 2.94
N ILE A 600 -18.52 28.24 1.64
CA ILE A 600 -17.17 28.17 1.06
C ILE A 600 -16.21 29.21 1.70
N ALA A 601 -16.72 30.38 2.12
CA ALA A 601 -15.92 31.39 2.81
C ALA A 601 -15.32 30.85 4.13
N SER A 602 -16.09 30.06 4.88
CA SER A 602 -15.60 29.45 6.12
C SER A 602 -14.53 28.39 5.87
N TRP A 603 -14.55 27.72 4.73
CA TRP A 603 -13.50 26.79 4.34
C TRP A 603 -12.16 27.48 4.12
N HIS A 604 -12.16 28.61 3.39
CA HIS A 604 -10.92 29.39 3.16
C HIS A 604 -10.28 29.89 4.46
N GLU A 605 -11.07 30.25 5.47
CA GLU A 605 -10.56 30.72 6.75
C GLU A 605 -9.78 29.66 7.54
N ARG A 606 -10.03 28.36 7.30
CA ARG A 606 -9.37 27.26 8.02
C ARG A 606 -7.86 27.20 7.76
N PHE A 607 -7.43 27.53 6.56
CA PHE A 607 -6.01 27.50 6.15
C PHE A 607 -5.15 28.56 6.82
N ILE A 608 -5.74 29.71 7.22
CA ILE A 608 -5.04 30.77 7.96
C ILE A 608 -4.50 30.24 9.29
N GLY A 609 -5.26 29.40 9.98
CA GLY A 609 -4.83 28.81 11.25
C GLY A 609 -3.69 27.80 11.10
N GLN A 610 -3.68 27.03 10.04
CA GLN A 610 -2.61 26.07 9.73
C GLN A 610 -1.31 26.80 9.41
N LYS A 611 -1.36 27.85 8.57
CA LYS A 611 -0.19 28.69 8.26
C LYS A 611 0.43 29.28 9.52
N GLY A 612 -0.37 29.86 10.40
CA GLY A 612 0.14 30.46 11.66
C GLY A 612 0.79 29.42 12.60
N PHE A 613 0.39 28.15 12.53
CA PHE A 613 1.08 27.08 13.26
C PHE A 613 2.46 26.79 12.65
N ILE A 614 2.51 26.59 11.35
CA ILE A 614 3.72 26.21 10.61
C ILE A 614 4.80 27.29 10.74
N ASP A 615 4.43 28.58 10.52
CA ASP A 615 5.34 29.72 10.56
C ASP A 615 6.06 29.89 11.92
N GLY A 616 5.49 29.40 13.02
CA GLY A 616 6.08 29.56 14.37
C GLY A 616 6.75 28.30 14.92
N ARG A 617 6.66 27.16 14.24
CA ARG A 617 6.97 25.87 14.85
C ARG A 617 8.46 25.60 14.99
N GLU A 618 9.29 25.95 14.02
CA GLU A 618 10.73 25.73 14.00
C GLU A 618 11.41 26.33 15.24
N LEU A 619 11.13 27.62 15.54
CA LEU A 619 11.72 28.31 16.69
C LEU A 619 11.36 27.63 18.03
N ILE A 620 10.13 27.15 18.16
CA ILE A 620 9.67 26.45 19.36
C ILE A 620 10.41 25.13 19.55
N ILE A 621 10.63 24.40 18.45
CA ILE A 621 11.35 23.12 18.52
C ILE A 621 12.82 23.33 18.89
N HIS A 622 13.51 24.32 18.31
CA HIS A 622 14.89 24.64 18.70
C HIS A 622 14.99 24.97 20.19
N HIS A 623 14.04 25.79 20.70
CA HIS A 623 13.99 26.10 22.12
C HIS A 623 13.73 24.86 22.99
N GLU A 624 12.80 24.00 22.58
CA GLU A 624 12.46 22.77 23.27
C GLU A 624 13.66 21.79 23.34
N LEU A 625 14.36 21.60 22.21
CA LEU A 625 15.56 20.76 22.15
C LEU A 625 16.67 21.30 23.08
N ALA A 626 16.87 22.63 23.08
CA ALA A 626 17.84 23.27 23.97
C ALA A 626 17.49 23.02 25.45
N GLU A 627 16.21 23.12 25.83
CA GLU A 627 15.77 22.86 27.22
C GLU A 627 15.85 21.39 27.61
N VAL A 628 15.34 20.47 26.76
CA VAL A 628 15.27 19.04 27.06
C VAL A 628 16.64 18.40 27.16
N PHE A 629 17.57 18.80 26.29
CA PHE A 629 18.92 18.21 26.21
C PHE A 629 20.00 19.09 26.82
N GLU A 630 19.65 20.17 27.51
CA GLU A 630 20.58 21.14 28.14
C GLU A 630 21.63 21.67 27.16
N LEU A 631 21.21 21.96 25.91
CA LEU A 631 22.08 22.46 24.86
C LEU A 631 22.15 24.01 24.87
N PRO A 632 23.24 24.61 24.35
CA PRO A 632 23.25 26.03 24.01
C PRO A 632 22.19 26.37 22.95
N GLN A 633 22.10 27.65 22.58
CA GLN A 633 21.28 28.02 21.43
C GLN A 633 21.84 27.41 20.14
N ALA A 634 20.94 27.07 19.21
CA ALA A 634 21.35 26.70 17.88
C ALA A 634 22.10 27.85 17.19
N VAL A 635 23.06 27.51 16.38
CA VAL A 635 23.94 28.41 15.63
C VAL A 635 23.81 28.16 14.14
N ASP A 636 24.00 29.21 13.34
CA ASP A 636 23.91 29.10 11.89
C ASP A 636 25.27 28.72 11.31
N LEU A 637 25.27 27.75 10.40
CA LEU A 637 26.45 27.36 9.64
C LEU A 637 26.10 27.23 8.15
N THR A 638 27.16 27.32 7.32
CA THR A 638 27.09 27.16 5.88
C THR A 638 28.01 26.04 5.42
N ILE A 639 27.53 25.20 4.50
CA ILE A 639 28.35 24.20 3.79
C ILE A 639 28.43 24.61 2.31
N ASP A 640 29.63 24.58 1.74
CA ASP A 640 29.87 24.96 0.34
C ASP A 640 30.89 24.04 -0.34
N VAL A 641 30.94 24.09 -1.66
CA VAL A 641 31.87 23.31 -2.49
C VAL A 641 32.58 24.21 -3.48
N PHE A 642 33.93 24.16 -3.51
CA PHE A 642 34.72 24.91 -4.45
C PHE A 642 35.70 24.00 -5.23
N PRO A 643 35.75 24.09 -6.58
CA PRO A 643 34.83 24.83 -7.42
C PRO A 643 33.39 24.25 -7.38
N ALA A 644 32.38 25.06 -7.73
CA ALA A 644 30.99 24.65 -7.72
C ALA A 644 30.79 23.38 -8.56
N GLY A 645 30.06 22.41 -8.02
CA GLY A 645 29.75 21.13 -8.67
C GLY A 645 30.89 20.08 -8.58
N ALA A 646 32.00 20.34 -7.90
CA ALA A 646 33.13 19.41 -7.77
C ALA A 646 32.87 18.22 -6.81
N ALA A 647 31.94 18.36 -5.88
CA ALA A 647 31.59 17.32 -4.92
C ALA A 647 30.09 17.40 -4.55
N THR A 648 29.59 16.34 -3.92
CA THR A 648 28.42 16.36 -3.05
C THR A 648 28.89 16.23 -1.59
N VAL A 649 28.05 16.55 -0.65
CA VAL A 649 28.40 16.48 0.79
C VAL A 649 27.30 15.72 1.54
N GLN A 650 27.71 14.71 2.28
CA GLN A 650 26.85 14.11 3.30
C GLN A 650 27.01 14.92 4.60
N LEU A 651 25.95 15.60 5.03
CA LEU A 651 25.85 16.31 6.30
C LEU A 651 24.90 15.52 7.21
N ASN A 652 25.46 14.85 8.21
CA ASN A 652 24.71 13.90 9.06
C ASN A 652 23.86 12.93 8.19
N SER A 653 22.53 13.11 8.20
CA SER A 653 21.58 12.30 7.40
C SER A 653 21.25 12.91 6.03
N LEU A 654 21.71 14.13 5.72
CA LEU A 654 21.38 14.83 4.47
C LEU A 654 22.43 14.58 3.39
N ALA A 655 21.98 14.24 2.19
CA ALA A 655 22.82 14.23 0.99
C ALA A 655 22.64 15.57 0.25
N LEU A 656 23.63 16.44 0.34
CA LEU A 656 23.61 17.78 -0.25
C LEU A 656 24.26 17.78 -1.63
N ASP A 657 23.56 18.30 -2.63
CA ASP A 657 24.03 18.48 -4.01
C ASP A 657 23.88 19.93 -4.52
N GLU A 658 23.13 20.77 -3.80
CA GLU A 658 22.98 22.20 -4.04
C GLU A 658 23.74 23.02 -3.01
N PHE A 659 24.52 24.02 -3.44
CA PHE A 659 25.41 24.82 -2.60
C PHE A 659 25.33 26.31 -2.97
N PRO A 660 25.52 27.22 -1.95
CA PRO A 660 25.78 26.93 -0.55
C PRO A 660 24.51 26.43 0.16
N PHE A 661 24.65 25.44 1.04
CA PHE A 661 23.61 25.02 1.96
C PHE A 661 23.75 25.80 3.28
N ALA A 662 22.68 26.35 3.80
CA ALA A 662 22.64 27.01 5.11
C ALA A 662 21.70 26.26 6.04
N GLY A 663 22.09 26.08 7.30
CA GLY A 663 21.26 25.42 8.30
C GLY A 663 21.67 25.78 9.72
N SER A 664 20.76 25.50 10.68
CA SER A 664 20.93 25.79 12.12
C SER A 664 21.14 24.48 12.87
N TYR A 665 22.23 24.41 13.66
CA TYR A 665 22.60 23.22 14.45
C TYR A 665 23.05 23.64 15.85
N PHE A 666 23.09 22.71 16.79
CA PHE A 666 23.52 23.01 18.16
C PHE A 666 25.02 22.92 18.33
N ASN A 667 25.64 23.98 18.87
CA ASN A 667 26.99 23.90 19.44
C ASN A 667 27.01 22.84 20.56
N THR A 668 28.09 22.11 20.71
CA THR A 668 28.26 20.95 21.60
C THR A 668 27.54 19.66 21.16
N ASN A 669 26.86 19.67 20.03
CA ASN A 669 26.31 18.47 19.39
C ASN A 669 26.99 18.27 18.03
N VAL A 670 28.06 17.49 18.03
CA VAL A 670 28.95 17.28 16.88
C VAL A 670 28.18 16.84 15.64
N ILE A 671 28.49 17.47 14.50
CA ILE A 671 27.94 17.08 13.17
C ILE A 671 28.99 16.30 12.37
N ASP A 672 28.51 15.39 11.53
CA ASP A 672 29.33 14.58 10.62
C ASP A 672 29.28 15.18 9.21
N LEU A 673 30.43 15.40 8.60
CA LEU A 673 30.59 15.91 7.22
C LEU A 673 31.43 14.93 6.41
N THR A 674 30.92 14.46 5.27
CA THR A 674 31.66 13.61 4.34
C THR A 674 31.58 14.19 2.93
N ALA A 675 32.74 14.41 2.31
CA ALA A 675 32.83 14.88 0.95
C ALA A 675 32.87 13.72 -0.04
N GLU A 676 31.96 13.69 -0.99
CA GLU A 676 31.90 12.73 -2.09
C GLU A 676 32.32 13.42 -3.38
N ILE A 677 33.50 13.11 -3.87
CA ILE A 677 34.17 13.82 -4.95
C ILE A 677 33.67 13.31 -6.30
N LYS A 678 33.24 14.21 -7.18
CA LYS A 678 32.77 13.84 -8.53
C LYS A 678 33.90 13.40 -9.45
N LEU A 679 33.57 12.59 -10.43
CA LEU A 679 34.55 12.06 -11.39
C LEU A 679 35.30 13.20 -12.10
N GLY A 680 36.64 13.13 -12.10
CA GLY A 680 37.51 14.13 -12.67
C GLY A 680 37.94 15.25 -11.71
N GLU A 681 37.49 15.23 -10.50
CA GLU A 681 37.90 16.15 -9.44
C GLU A 681 38.76 15.43 -8.37
N LEU A 682 39.54 16.16 -7.63
CA LEU A 682 40.39 15.65 -6.54
C LEU A 682 40.14 16.47 -5.28
N PHE A 683 39.91 15.76 -4.17
CA PHE A 683 39.79 16.40 -2.87
C PHE A 683 41.13 17.00 -2.43
N LYS A 684 41.08 18.19 -1.85
CA LYS A 684 42.27 18.87 -1.33
C LYS A 684 42.22 19.01 0.19
N TYR A 685 41.16 19.59 0.70
CA TYR A 685 40.89 19.76 2.13
C TYR A 685 39.51 20.34 2.35
N TRP A 686 38.98 20.23 3.57
CA TRP A 686 37.95 21.09 4.11
C TRP A 686 38.58 22.38 4.62
N GLU A 687 37.96 23.52 4.40
CA GLU A 687 38.36 24.81 4.96
C GLU A 687 37.18 25.46 5.69
N ASN A 688 37.35 25.74 6.98
CA ASN A 688 36.43 26.66 7.66
C ASN A 688 36.84 28.09 7.27
N ARG A 689 36.01 28.78 6.51
CA ARG A 689 36.34 30.12 5.99
C ARG A 689 36.44 31.19 7.10
N ARG A 690 35.74 31.01 8.23
CA ARG A 690 35.82 31.91 9.38
C ARG A 690 37.15 31.77 10.14
N THR A 691 37.49 30.54 10.54
CA THR A 691 38.71 30.28 11.38
C THR A 691 39.98 30.07 10.57
N LYS A 692 39.89 29.78 9.27
CA LYS A 692 40.97 29.34 8.37
C LYS A 692 41.55 27.97 8.72
N GLU A 693 40.87 27.21 9.53
CA GLU A 693 41.22 25.82 9.81
C GLU A 693 41.06 24.95 8.53
N ARG A 694 41.97 23.97 8.39
CA ARG A 694 41.95 23.02 7.27
C ARG A 694 42.08 21.61 7.79
N LEU A 695 41.16 20.74 7.30
CA LEU A 695 41.15 19.31 7.60
C LEU A 695 41.33 18.53 6.29
N PHE A 696 42.12 17.45 6.32
CA PHE A 696 42.58 16.76 5.12
C PHE A 696 41.95 15.38 4.92
N GLU A 697 41.05 14.98 5.80
CA GLU A 697 40.23 13.79 5.71
C GLU A 697 38.97 14.09 4.89
N LEU A 698 38.46 13.10 4.10
CA LEU A 698 37.20 13.21 3.38
C LEU A 698 36.00 13.28 4.33
N GLN A 699 36.09 12.54 5.43
CA GLN A 699 35.13 12.54 6.51
C GLN A 699 35.70 13.26 7.73
N ILE A 700 34.95 14.23 8.24
CA ILE A 700 35.33 15.03 9.41
C ILE A 700 34.16 15.11 10.40
N GLN A 701 34.48 15.35 11.65
CA GLN A 701 33.51 15.69 12.69
C GLN A 701 33.82 17.11 13.17
N VAL A 702 32.80 17.95 13.25
CA VAL A 702 32.96 19.35 13.68
C VAL A 702 31.89 19.71 14.71
N ASP A 703 32.29 20.54 15.66
CA ASP A 703 31.35 21.18 16.60
C ASP A 703 30.92 22.52 15.97
N PRO A 704 29.69 22.71 15.62
CA PRO A 704 29.26 23.89 14.89
C PRO A 704 29.36 25.16 15.77
N GLU A 705 29.94 26.24 15.22
CA GLU A 705 29.97 27.54 15.83
C GLU A 705 29.26 28.58 14.94
N ASP A 706 28.73 29.63 15.55
CA ASP A 706 27.99 30.66 14.86
C ASP A 706 28.77 31.26 13.67
N GLN A 707 28.09 31.27 12.52
CA GLN A 707 28.61 31.72 11.24
C GLN A 707 29.82 30.92 10.71
N ASP A 708 29.95 29.65 11.08
CA ASP A 708 30.89 28.76 10.43
C ASP A 708 30.56 28.57 8.96
N GLU A 709 31.54 28.62 8.11
CA GLU A 709 31.44 28.32 6.68
C GLU A 709 32.46 27.24 6.32
N TRP A 710 31.99 25.99 6.25
CA TRP A 710 32.83 24.86 5.88
C TRP A 710 32.74 24.59 4.37
N VAL A 711 33.89 24.60 3.70
CA VAL A 711 34.00 24.48 2.25
C VAL A 711 34.83 23.26 1.89
N VAL A 712 34.27 22.36 1.07
CA VAL A 712 35.07 21.33 0.37
C VAL A 712 35.83 22.00 -0.75
N VAL A 713 37.18 22.00 -0.63
CA VAL A 713 38.05 22.53 -1.66
C VAL A 713 38.58 21.40 -2.51
N CYS A 714 38.22 21.41 -3.77
CA CYS A 714 38.70 20.49 -4.80
C CYS A 714 39.57 21.20 -5.84
N HIS A 715 40.18 20.41 -6.67
CA HIS A 715 40.81 20.90 -7.90
C HIS A 715 40.53 19.85 -9.00
N SER A 716 40.31 20.35 -10.21
CA SER A 716 40.08 19.49 -11.33
C SER A 716 41.28 18.60 -11.60
N ASN A 717 41.08 17.33 -11.82
CA ASN A 717 42.08 16.47 -12.40
C ASN A 717 42.47 17.05 -13.74
N GLU A 718 43.78 17.33 -13.93
CA GLU A 718 44.26 17.97 -15.17
C GLU A 718 44.10 17.08 -16.39
N ILE A 719 43.83 15.78 -16.19
CA ILE A 719 43.73 14.80 -17.25
C ILE A 719 42.25 14.58 -17.57
N ALA A 720 41.77 15.05 -18.71
CA ALA A 720 40.48 14.73 -19.25
C ALA A 720 40.64 13.79 -20.46
N GLU A 721 39.86 12.67 -20.48
CA GLU A 721 39.87 11.66 -21.53
C GLU A 721 41.20 11.01 -21.86
N ILE A 722 41.41 9.73 -21.50
CA ILE A 722 42.44 8.88 -22.05
C ILE A 722 41.82 7.90 -23.04
N ASP A 723 42.31 7.93 -24.27
CA ASP A 723 41.90 6.97 -25.31
C ASP A 723 43.14 6.25 -25.86
N ILE A 724 43.08 4.93 -25.94
CA ILE A 724 44.20 4.08 -26.36
C ILE A 724 43.81 3.27 -27.59
N VAL A 725 44.45 3.56 -28.72
CA VAL A 725 44.13 2.95 -30.02
C VAL A 725 45.40 2.47 -30.75
N PRO A 726 45.42 1.22 -31.26
CA PRO A 726 44.48 0.15 -31.09
C PRO A 726 44.54 -0.48 -29.71
N ASN A 727 43.38 -0.98 -29.20
CA ASN A 727 43.31 -1.77 -27.99
C ASN A 727 42.21 -2.84 -28.19
N PRO A 728 42.56 -4.12 -28.37
CA PRO A 728 43.90 -4.78 -28.23
C PRO A 728 44.93 -4.33 -29.27
N ALA A 729 46.23 -4.40 -28.87
CA ALA A 729 47.35 -3.95 -29.66
C ALA A 729 48.39 -5.09 -29.90
N GLU A 730 49.02 -5.10 -31.10
CA GLU A 730 50.13 -6.01 -31.37
C GLU A 730 51.46 -5.47 -30.84
N ASN A 731 51.94 -4.33 -31.36
CA ASN A 731 53.24 -3.81 -30.93
C ASN A 731 53.27 -2.30 -30.62
N GLU A 732 52.29 -1.54 -31.11
CA GLU A 732 52.27 -0.10 -30.92
C GLU A 732 50.87 0.35 -30.50
N ILE A 733 50.78 1.36 -29.63
CA ILE A 733 49.58 2.08 -29.26
C ILE A 733 49.78 3.57 -29.40
N THR A 734 48.72 4.29 -29.69
CA THR A 734 48.64 5.74 -29.55
C THR A 734 47.79 6.06 -28.33
N VAL A 735 48.38 6.71 -27.32
CA VAL A 735 47.69 7.22 -26.15
C VAL A 735 47.27 8.65 -26.45
N SER A 736 45.98 8.90 -26.57
CA SER A 736 45.42 10.25 -26.76
C SER A 736 44.85 10.72 -25.41
N PHE A 737 45.19 11.96 -25.02
CA PHE A 737 44.66 12.53 -23.77
C PHE A 737 44.48 14.03 -23.91
N SER A 738 43.68 14.62 -23.03
CA SER A 738 43.51 16.08 -22.95
C SER A 738 43.98 16.60 -21.61
N LEU A 739 44.72 17.71 -21.60
CA LEU A 739 45.09 18.42 -20.38
C LEU A 739 44.26 19.69 -20.22
N THR A 740 43.76 19.95 -19.03
CA THR A 740 43.04 21.19 -18.69
C THR A 740 43.97 22.34 -18.34
N SER A 741 45.23 22.05 -17.93
CA SER A 741 46.30 23.02 -17.72
C SER A 741 47.65 22.48 -18.20
N GLN A 742 48.70 23.32 -18.17
CA GLN A 742 50.06 22.94 -18.55
C GLN A 742 50.69 22.07 -17.48
N SER A 743 51.20 20.89 -17.86
CA SER A 743 51.79 19.94 -16.91
C SER A 743 52.86 19.05 -17.54
N PRO A 744 53.92 18.63 -16.79
CA PRO A 744 54.76 17.51 -17.21
C PRO A 744 53.92 16.23 -17.17
N VAL A 745 54.22 15.28 -18.04
CA VAL A 745 53.50 14.01 -18.15
C VAL A 745 54.43 12.83 -18.00
N GLU A 746 54.06 11.88 -17.18
CA GLU A 746 54.71 10.57 -17.08
C GLU A 746 53.73 9.47 -17.44
N ILE A 747 54.15 8.54 -18.27
CA ILE A 747 53.36 7.35 -18.61
C ILE A 747 54.08 6.13 -18.07
N SER A 748 53.40 5.35 -17.24
CA SER A 748 53.86 4.05 -16.76
C SER A 748 52.89 2.93 -17.12
N VAL A 749 53.42 1.75 -17.37
CA VAL A 749 52.62 0.54 -17.63
C VAL A 749 53.00 -0.50 -16.58
N VAL A 750 51.98 -1.05 -15.92
CA VAL A 750 52.17 -2.08 -14.90
C VAL A 750 51.46 -3.39 -15.32
N ASP A 751 51.98 -4.51 -14.85
CA ASP A 751 51.30 -5.80 -14.95
C ASP A 751 50.18 -5.92 -13.90
N LEU A 752 49.39 -7.01 -13.98
CA LEU A 752 48.28 -7.24 -13.06
C LEU A 752 48.69 -7.47 -11.60
N GLN A 753 50.02 -7.64 -11.32
CA GLN A 753 50.59 -7.69 -9.99
C GLN A 753 51.04 -6.32 -9.47
N GLY A 754 50.85 -5.28 -10.27
CA GLY A 754 51.22 -3.89 -9.93
C GLY A 754 52.72 -3.60 -10.11
N LYS A 755 53.50 -4.47 -10.80
CA LYS A 755 54.90 -4.25 -11.10
C LYS A 755 55.06 -3.37 -12.35
N ASP A 756 55.85 -2.31 -12.25
CA ASP A 756 56.21 -1.50 -13.42
C ASP A 756 56.97 -2.33 -14.47
N VAL A 757 56.44 -2.38 -15.68
CA VAL A 757 57.05 -3.07 -16.83
C VAL A 757 57.55 -2.08 -17.88
N MET A 758 57.07 -0.84 -17.86
CA MET A 758 57.51 0.25 -18.75
C MET A 758 57.17 1.59 -18.10
N SER A 759 58.09 2.54 -18.14
CA SER A 759 57.87 3.91 -17.70
C SER A 759 58.61 4.89 -18.61
N THR A 760 57.93 5.97 -18.99
CA THR A 760 58.49 7.05 -19.81
C THR A 760 58.07 8.38 -19.21
N SER A 761 59.04 9.18 -18.80
CA SER A 761 58.77 10.54 -18.29
C SER A 761 59.06 11.55 -19.39
N TYR A 762 58.16 12.48 -19.55
CA TYR A 762 58.29 13.62 -20.48
C TYR A 762 58.47 14.90 -19.66
N PRO A 763 59.74 15.33 -19.43
CA PRO A 763 60.00 16.47 -18.59
C PRO A 763 59.61 17.82 -19.20
N GLU A 764 59.31 17.84 -20.47
CA GLU A 764 58.76 19.01 -21.16
C GLU A 764 57.27 19.18 -20.82
N PHE A 765 56.88 20.40 -20.50
CA PHE A 765 55.46 20.68 -20.18
C PHE A 765 54.59 20.57 -21.43
N PHE A 766 53.58 19.72 -21.34
CA PHE A 766 52.50 19.72 -22.32
C PHE A 766 51.54 20.89 -22.05
N LEU A 767 51.20 21.63 -23.08
CA LEU A 767 50.27 22.75 -22.95
C LEU A 767 48.82 22.23 -22.75
N ARG A 768 47.95 23.11 -22.26
CA ARG A 768 46.51 22.85 -22.27
C ARG A 768 46.02 22.43 -23.65
N GLY A 769 45.27 21.34 -23.75
CA GLY A 769 44.71 20.83 -25.02
C GLY A 769 44.90 19.33 -25.21
N ARG A 770 44.58 18.88 -26.41
CA ARG A 770 44.61 17.46 -26.82
C ARG A 770 46.00 17.05 -27.23
N HIS A 771 46.54 15.97 -26.73
CA HIS A 771 47.87 15.43 -27.03
C HIS A 771 47.77 13.96 -27.45
N LYS A 772 48.81 13.51 -28.15
CA LYS A 772 48.96 12.12 -28.60
C LYS A 772 50.40 11.69 -28.39
N ILE A 773 50.60 10.51 -27.79
CA ILE A 773 51.87 9.88 -27.60
C ILE A 773 51.82 8.49 -28.18
N ASN A 774 52.80 8.13 -29.02
CA ASN A 774 52.93 6.80 -29.55
C ASN A 774 53.86 5.98 -28.62
N MET A 775 53.49 4.80 -28.29
CA MET A 775 54.27 3.89 -27.42
C MET A 775 54.47 2.56 -28.10
N ASP A 776 55.74 2.09 -28.08
CA ASP A 776 56.16 0.78 -28.56
C ASP A 776 56.00 -0.27 -27.42
N LEU A 777 55.09 -1.24 -27.62
CA LEU A 777 54.84 -2.34 -26.68
C LEU A 777 55.53 -3.64 -27.08
N SER A 778 56.47 -3.61 -28.06
CA SER A 778 57.12 -4.80 -28.57
C SER A 778 57.92 -5.61 -27.55
N GLN A 779 58.31 -4.97 -26.46
CA GLN A 779 59.01 -5.60 -25.35
C GLN A 779 58.09 -6.27 -24.30
N LEU A 780 56.80 -6.04 -24.39
CA LEU A 780 55.82 -6.65 -23.48
C LEU A 780 55.37 -8.02 -24.02
N LEU A 781 55.16 -8.96 -23.13
CA LEU A 781 54.53 -10.26 -23.43
C LEU A 781 53.03 -10.08 -23.68
N ALA A 782 52.41 -10.97 -24.43
CA ALA A 782 50.97 -10.99 -24.57
C ALA A 782 50.29 -11.09 -23.19
N GLY A 783 49.34 -10.19 -22.94
CA GLY A 783 48.66 -10.13 -21.63
C GLY A 783 47.92 -8.83 -21.39
N HIS A 784 47.32 -8.71 -20.19
CA HIS A 784 46.60 -7.53 -19.72
C HIS A 784 47.55 -6.63 -18.88
N TYR A 785 47.52 -5.36 -19.16
CA TYR A 785 48.32 -4.33 -18.46
C TYR A 785 47.43 -3.14 -18.10
N ILE A 786 47.93 -2.32 -17.18
CA ILE A 786 47.32 -1.05 -16.82
C ILE A 786 48.31 0.06 -17.17
N LEU A 787 47.92 0.97 -18.03
CA LEU A 787 48.64 2.21 -18.31
C LEU A 787 48.19 3.28 -17.33
N PHE A 788 49.14 3.93 -16.70
CA PHE A 788 48.96 5.12 -15.92
C PHE A 788 49.53 6.34 -16.64
N LEU A 789 48.77 7.40 -16.71
CA LEU A 789 49.22 8.72 -17.12
C LEU A 789 49.20 9.61 -15.90
N THR A 790 50.39 10.12 -15.51
CA THR A 790 50.59 10.92 -14.29
C THR A 790 51.01 12.33 -14.68
N THR A 791 50.41 13.34 -14.05
CA THR A 791 50.76 14.75 -14.15
C THR A 791 51.18 15.29 -12.79
N SER A 792 51.52 16.59 -12.70
CA SER A 792 51.78 17.26 -11.44
C SER A 792 50.61 17.23 -10.44
N TYR A 793 49.39 17.02 -10.95
CA TYR A 793 48.17 17.24 -10.17
C TYR A 793 47.22 16.03 -10.17
N GLY A 794 47.54 14.95 -10.95
CA GLY A 794 46.65 13.78 -10.99
C GLY A 794 47.25 12.58 -11.73
N ARG A 795 46.61 11.42 -11.58
CA ARG A 795 46.98 10.16 -12.22
C ARG A 795 45.72 9.48 -12.72
N GLU A 796 45.69 9.14 -14.00
CA GLU A 796 44.62 8.38 -14.64
C GLU A 796 45.11 7.01 -15.11
N ALA A 797 44.19 6.03 -15.14
CA ALA A 797 44.48 4.65 -15.50
C ALA A 797 43.60 4.17 -16.66
N SER A 798 44.20 3.41 -17.59
CA SER A 798 43.49 2.76 -18.64
C SER A 798 44.04 1.37 -18.91
N GLN A 799 43.17 0.41 -19.25
CA GLN A 799 43.58 -0.97 -19.54
C GLN A 799 44.17 -1.09 -20.96
N ILE A 800 45.27 -1.84 -21.06
CA ILE A 800 45.87 -2.27 -22.33
C ILE A 800 45.78 -3.77 -22.45
N ILE A 801 45.40 -4.27 -23.63
CA ILE A 801 45.47 -5.68 -24.00
C ILE A 801 46.52 -5.84 -25.09
N LYS A 802 47.65 -6.49 -24.73
CA LYS A 802 48.76 -6.85 -25.67
C LYS A 802 48.47 -8.22 -26.27
N LEU A 803 48.41 -8.33 -27.60
CA LEU A 803 48.22 -9.55 -28.35
C LEU A 803 49.52 -10.34 -28.51
#